data_d971b04b01f3e356fd1be7b4e7420f43
#
_entry.id   d971b04b01f3e356fd1be7b4e7420f43
#
_cell.length_a   1.000
_cell.length_b   1.000
_cell.length_c   1.000
_cell.angle_alpha   90.00
_cell.angle_beta   90.00
_cell.angle_gamma   90.00
#
_symmetry.space_group_name_H-M   'P 1'
#
loop_
_entity.id
_entity.type
_entity.pdbx_description
1 polymer ?
#
loop_
_entity_poly.entity_id
_entity_poly.type
_entity_poly.pdbx_seq_one_letter_code
_entity_poly.pdbx_strand_id
1 'polypeptide(L)'
;MTGPVSAQAGLDGDLKPTLSLYLAVGLQAGAVIALQLAIMRIFAVGSWAHFGSLVVSLAMLGFGLTSAIMCIGKRWFERRWRGIAGAALISFGPLTVGSNLLAQQVPFNAIFIVSDPMQKWRLAANFMLYMLPFLAGAFYLGIVFLKAGRIFNRVYFADLTGAGLCGLAFLLAMYFLAPEDLILAPLLLWLAGGVLWFAAFASRAGLAGLSAAAFVSIAGHLALPPLLDAPKLAVSDFKGVSYARKFPDSERIYERASPFGYIEVYASSYLHFAPGLSDNAAFTLPQMPANAYLGMYIDGEGPSGIIRDLPPEQTAYYRFLPMFYPYLIKAAPDTFVVQFGGGISTSVALRNSRTVTVAEGNPAVRDALRTDKELREFTGDVLNNPKVRVIDYDGRLFLARTSQRYDVIDLSLADSAGLSSPGGFAVIEKFSYSREAMASYMRALKDGGVLSVTLWNKEEPPKSVLKLYATMVAAARELEEGDIANRFFVAASYLSTATVLYKRGGFLPDEIRKLAAHTRAMSFDAVYYPGLEYDESQTAKVLDDYRKQIFSNAGLDPESAPVAIPAAGSESAAPETTDHPLPATLMGQLAWHRLILGGWEDVAQRYVFDTRPLTNTRPYFAGFVKTRDLPRVVDRLDLLQDEWGYLLLWATLAVACLASLPLILIPLIFGWRTIFRRNPGKLRVIIYFACLGAGYIMVEVGLISDFMLALSNATVSASVLITGMLVFSGLGAFYSERYLDRARRVMPKVFIGIGCMLIAYGLFLDRVLDLIGTLAYPLRLISCFALIFPPAFLMGFPMPVAMTSLARLGKDHMFLWAWGINGCFSVIGAALVPIVATSFGLGAVLVIAGGAYLLAIVGFFAVLLPLPGGLAPAHMAAVPA
;
A
#
# COMPACT_ATOMS: atom_id res chain seq x y z
N MET A 1 36.32 -16.92 -63.26
CA MET A 1 35.98 -15.54 -62.90
C MET A 1 34.56 -15.55 -62.26
N THR A 2 34.56 -15.69 -60.98
CA THR A 2 33.33 -15.57 -60.18
C THR A 2 33.66 -14.57 -59.06
N GLY A 3 33.15 -13.35 -59.23
CA GLY A 3 33.33 -12.25 -58.27
C GLY A 3 32.61 -12.51 -56.95
N PRO A 4 33.05 -11.90 -55.85
CA PRO A 4 32.40 -12.09 -54.53
C PRO A 4 31.06 -11.38 -54.57
N VAL A 5 30.02 -12.12 -54.32
CA VAL A 5 28.66 -11.61 -54.04
C VAL A 5 28.73 -10.77 -52.79
N SER A 6 28.57 -9.48 -52.93
CA SER A 6 28.49 -8.50 -51.84
C SER A 6 27.29 -8.81 -50.96
N ALA A 7 27.54 -9.37 -49.79
CA ALA A 7 26.58 -9.50 -48.70
C ALA A 7 26.43 -8.15 -47.97
N GLN A 8 26.08 -7.09 -48.70
CA GLN A 8 25.70 -5.78 -48.18
C GLN A 8 24.32 -5.41 -48.75
N ALA A 9 23.32 -6.24 -48.49
CA ALA A 9 21.95 -5.88 -48.72
C ALA A 9 21.19 -5.78 -47.37
N GLY A 10 20.99 -4.55 -46.90
CA GLY A 10 19.81 -4.20 -46.16
C GLY A 10 19.82 -4.33 -44.63
N LEU A 11 20.65 -3.55 -43.94
CA LEU A 11 20.39 -3.12 -42.57
C LEU A 11 20.02 -1.64 -42.53
N ASP A 12 19.18 -1.19 -43.47
CA ASP A 12 18.53 0.11 -43.43
C ASP A 12 17.32 0.07 -42.51
N GLY A 13 17.51 0.16 -41.19
CA GLY A 13 16.42 0.14 -40.26
C GLY A 13 16.75 0.21 -38.78
N ASP A 14 18.03 0.18 -38.44
CA ASP A 14 18.45 0.31 -37.05
C ASP A 14 18.25 1.75 -36.55
N LEU A 15 17.75 1.89 -35.30
CA LEU A 15 17.59 3.17 -34.65
C LEU A 15 18.92 3.89 -34.55
N LYS A 16 19.02 5.12 -35.02
CA LYS A 16 20.22 5.94 -34.87
C LYS A 16 20.27 6.42 -33.40
N PRO A 17 21.43 6.26 -32.72
CA PRO A 17 21.60 6.71 -31.36
C PRO A 17 21.71 8.23 -31.27
N THR A 18 20.58 8.91 -31.14
CA THR A 18 20.48 10.35 -31.00
C THR A 18 19.96 10.72 -29.62
N LEU A 19 20.34 11.90 -29.09
CA LEU A 19 19.83 12.39 -27.82
C LEU A 19 18.28 12.50 -27.82
N SER A 20 17.71 12.98 -28.94
CA SER A 20 16.26 13.08 -29.09
C SER A 20 15.54 11.73 -29.02
N LEU A 21 16.15 10.65 -29.55
CA LEU A 21 15.61 9.30 -29.39
C LEU A 21 15.59 8.87 -27.92
N TYR A 22 16.71 9.04 -27.21
CA TYR A 22 16.78 8.65 -25.79
C TYR A 22 15.82 9.44 -24.92
N LEU A 23 15.70 10.76 -25.16
CA LEU A 23 14.72 11.59 -24.44
C LEU A 23 13.29 11.22 -24.78
N ALA A 24 12.97 10.93 -26.06
CA ALA A 24 11.62 10.48 -26.45
C ALA A 24 11.23 9.17 -25.77
N VAL A 25 12.16 8.20 -25.70
CA VAL A 25 11.94 6.92 -25.00
C VAL A 25 11.76 7.15 -23.50
N GLY A 26 12.64 7.93 -22.87
CA GLY A 26 12.57 8.21 -21.45
C GLY A 26 11.30 8.92 -21.03
N LEU A 27 10.86 9.94 -21.81
CA LEU A 27 9.61 10.65 -21.55
C LEU A 27 8.38 9.78 -21.77
N GLN A 28 8.38 8.90 -22.78
CA GLN A 28 7.27 7.97 -22.98
C GLN A 28 7.21 6.89 -21.89
N ALA A 29 8.34 6.34 -21.48
CA ALA A 29 8.41 5.45 -20.31
C ALA A 29 7.94 6.17 -19.03
N GLY A 30 8.35 7.44 -18.88
CA GLY A 30 7.90 8.32 -17.81
C GLY A 30 6.39 8.58 -17.84
N ALA A 31 5.80 8.75 -19.03
CA ALA A 31 4.35 8.89 -19.17
C ALA A 31 3.60 7.62 -18.72
N VAL A 32 4.15 6.43 -19.00
CA VAL A 32 3.57 5.15 -18.55
C VAL A 32 3.62 5.02 -17.03
N ILE A 33 4.74 5.36 -16.38
CA ILE A 33 4.86 5.34 -14.91
C ILE A 33 3.97 6.42 -14.27
N ALA A 34 3.96 7.64 -14.82
CA ALA A 34 3.08 8.70 -14.33
C ALA A 34 1.60 8.31 -14.44
N LEU A 35 1.20 7.63 -15.52
CA LEU A 35 -0.16 7.08 -15.68
C LEU A 35 -0.46 6.03 -14.61
N GLN A 36 0.47 5.12 -14.35
CA GLN A 36 0.33 4.12 -13.27
C GLN A 36 0.08 4.79 -11.93
N LEU A 37 0.91 5.78 -11.56
CA LEU A 37 0.77 6.51 -10.32
C LEU A 37 -0.53 7.34 -10.26
N ALA A 38 -0.95 7.94 -11.38
CA ALA A 38 -2.22 8.66 -11.48
C ALA A 38 -3.42 7.74 -11.23
N ILE A 39 -3.46 6.56 -11.87
CA ILE A 39 -4.54 5.60 -11.69
C ILE A 39 -4.55 5.06 -10.26
N MET A 40 -3.37 4.75 -9.67
CA MET A 40 -3.28 4.36 -8.26
C MET A 40 -3.90 5.42 -7.35
N ARG A 41 -3.64 6.69 -7.62
CA ARG A 41 -4.19 7.81 -6.85
C ARG A 41 -5.69 7.99 -7.06
N ILE A 42 -6.18 7.87 -8.28
CA ILE A 42 -7.60 7.88 -8.63
C ILE A 42 -8.36 6.78 -7.86
N PHE A 43 -7.80 5.56 -7.83
CA PHE A 43 -8.40 4.47 -7.06
C PHE A 43 -8.32 4.70 -5.54
N ALA A 44 -7.23 5.28 -5.04
CA ALA A 44 -7.10 5.57 -3.61
C ALA A 44 -8.19 6.54 -3.13
N VAL A 45 -8.48 7.58 -3.91
CA VAL A 45 -9.51 8.59 -3.58
C VAL A 45 -10.91 8.10 -3.93
N GLY A 46 -11.13 7.57 -5.11
CA GLY A 46 -12.46 7.17 -5.59
C GLY A 46 -12.98 5.85 -4.99
N SER A 47 -12.06 4.93 -4.65
CA SER A 47 -12.38 3.61 -4.14
C SER A 47 -11.48 3.29 -2.93
N TRP A 48 -10.50 2.40 -3.06
CA TRP A 48 -9.56 2.09 -1.97
C TRP A 48 -8.14 1.89 -2.50
N ALA A 49 -7.16 2.22 -1.66
CA ALA A 49 -5.73 2.10 -1.98
C ALA A 49 -5.27 0.66 -2.32
N HIS A 50 -6.02 -0.36 -1.92
CA HIS A 50 -5.72 -1.78 -2.20
C HIS A 50 -5.69 -2.11 -3.69
N PHE A 51 -6.39 -1.32 -4.49
CA PHE A 51 -6.32 -1.46 -5.95
C PHE A 51 -4.98 -1.04 -6.54
N GLY A 52 -4.08 -0.46 -5.73
CA GLY A 52 -2.75 -0.09 -6.19
C GLY A 52 -1.95 -1.27 -6.76
N SER A 53 -1.93 -2.41 -6.06
CA SER A 53 -1.27 -3.64 -6.55
C SER A 53 -1.91 -4.19 -7.82
N LEU A 54 -3.25 -4.07 -7.93
CA LEU A 54 -3.99 -4.44 -9.13
C LEU A 54 -3.56 -3.57 -10.33
N VAL A 55 -3.38 -2.26 -10.13
CA VAL A 55 -2.96 -1.33 -11.19
C VAL A 55 -1.55 -1.62 -11.68
N VAL A 56 -0.62 -1.92 -10.76
CA VAL A 56 0.74 -2.37 -11.11
C VAL A 56 0.66 -3.63 -11.96
N SER A 57 -0.16 -4.60 -11.54
CA SER A 57 -0.38 -5.85 -12.28
C SER A 57 -0.94 -5.61 -13.68
N LEU A 58 -1.86 -4.64 -13.82
CA LEU A 58 -2.41 -4.21 -15.11
C LEU A 58 -1.35 -3.70 -16.08
N ALA A 59 -0.51 -2.77 -15.61
CA ALA A 59 0.55 -2.20 -16.41
C ALA A 59 1.47 -3.31 -16.93
N MET A 60 1.93 -4.18 -16.04
CA MET A 60 2.82 -5.29 -16.39
C MET A 60 2.15 -6.31 -17.33
N LEU A 61 0.86 -6.63 -17.16
CA LEU A 61 0.12 -7.51 -18.03
C LEU A 61 0.00 -6.94 -19.45
N GLY A 62 -0.17 -5.62 -19.59
CA GLY A 62 -0.12 -4.93 -20.89
C GLY A 62 1.20 -5.16 -21.63
N PHE A 63 2.33 -5.15 -20.92
CA PHE A 63 3.65 -5.49 -21.51
C PHE A 63 3.72 -6.96 -21.91
N GLY A 64 3.21 -7.88 -21.09
CA GLY A 64 3.14 -9.31 -21.41
C GLY A 64 2.29 -9.59 -22.65
N LEU A 65 1.09 -8.98 -22.73
CA LEU A 65 0.18 -9.12 -23.88
C LEU A 65 0.80 -8.55 -25.16
N THR A 66 1.39 -7.37 -25.10
CA THR A 66 2.12 -6.76 -26.22
C THR A 66 3.21 -7.69 -26.73
N SER A 67 3.99 -8.24 -25.83
CA SER A 67 5.07 -9.18 -26.16
C SER A 67 4.53 -10.42 -26.87
N ALA A 68 3.44 -11.02 -26.38
CA ALA A 68 2.80 -12.17 -26.99
C ALA A 68 2.30 -11.86 -28.42
N ILE A 69 1.61 -10.74 -28.62
CA ILE A 69 1.13 -10.28 -29.93
C ILE A 69 2.30 -10.03 -30.88
N MET A 70 3.34 -9.35 -30.43
CA MET A 70 4.53 -9.08 -31.24
C MET A 70 5.30 -10.35 -31.60
N CYS A 71 5.33 -11.38 -30.72
CA CYS A 71 5.92 -12.68 -31.04
C CYS A 71 5.23 -13.35 -32.22
N ILE A 72 3.88 -13.33 -32.25
CA ILE A 72 3.09 -13.95 -33.31
C ILE A 72 3.29 -13.20 -34.62
N GLY A 73 3.22 -11.87 -34.58
CA GLY A 73 3.28 -10.99 -35.75
C GLY A 73 4.67 -10.43 -36.07
N LYS A 74 5.77 -11.00 -35.53
CA LYS A 74 7.13 -10.39 -35.57
C LYS A 74 7.51 -9.80 -36.92
N ARG A 75 7.38 -10.56 -38.03
CA ARG A 75 7.74 -10.11 -39.38
C ARG A 75 6.95 -8.88 -39.86
N TRP A 76 5.67 -8.80 -39.45
CA TRP A 76 4.81 -7.67 -39.81
C TRP A 76 5.19 -6.43 -39.01
N PHE A 77 5.45 -6.57 -37.70
CA PHE A 77 5.93 -5.50 -36.82
C PHE A 77 7.30 -4.97 -37.28
N GLU A 78 8.23 -5.82 -37.64
CA GLU A 78 9.56 -5.43 -38.14
C GLU A 78 9.51 -4.63 -39.44
N ARG A 79 8.60 -5.01 -40.37
CA ARG A 79 8.44 -4.31 -41.65
C ARG A 79 7.79 -2.93 -41.51
N ARG A 80 6.83 -2.77 -40.60
CA ARG A 80 6.02 -1.55 -40.43
C ARG A 80 6.31 -0.81 -39.13
N TRP A 81 7.44 -1.04 -38.52
CA TRP A 81 7.77 -0.60 -37.18
C TRP A 81 7.57 0.91 -36.92
N ARG A 82 7.98 1.81 -37.88
CA ARG A 82 7.82 3.28 -37.74
C ARG A 82 6.35 3.69 -37.67
N GLY A 83 5.53 3.10 -38.56
CA GLY A 83 4.10 3.39 -38.58
C GLY A 83 3.38 2.91 -37.33
N ILE A 84 3.72 1.70 -36.87
CA ILE A 84 3.09 1.11 -35.70
C ILE A 84 3.54 1.82 -34.41
N ALA A 85 4.84 2.13 -34.27
CA ALA A 85 5.34 2.93 -33.15
C ALA A 85 4.69 4.33 -33.12
N GLY A 86 4.55 4.97 -34.29
CA GLY A 86 3.86 6.25 -34.41
C GLY A 86 2.37 6.16 -34.05
N ALA A 87 1.68 5.14 -34.51
CA ALA A 87 0.26 4.92 -34.20
C ALA A 87 0.04 4.64 -32.71
N ALA A 88 0.88 3.78 -32.10
CA ALA A 88 0.86 3.49 -30.69
C ALA A 88 1.10 4.76 -29.84
N LEU A 89 2.06 5.56 -30.26
CA LEU A 89 2.37 6.84 -29.60
C LEU A 89 1.20 7.83 -29.72
N ILE A 90 0.59 8.00 -30.91
CA ILE A 90 -0.56 8.89 -31.11
C ILE A 90 -1.77 8.43 -30.30
N SER A 91 -2.03 7.12 -30.22
CA SER A 91 -3.19 6.56 -29.53
C SER A 91 -3.10 6.62 -28.00
N PHE A 92 -1.92 6.74 -27.43
CA PHE A 92 -1.72 6.70 -25.96
C PHE A 92 -2.56 7.77 -25.24
N GLY A 93 -2.52 9.04 -25.67
CA GLY A 93 -3.27 10.13 -25.04
C GLY A 93 -4.79 9.93 -25.10
N PRO A 94 -5.39 9.74 -26.29
CA PRO A 94 -6.83 9.47 -26.40
C PRO A 94 -7.30 8.24 -25.63
N LEU A 95 -6.51 7.15 -25.61
CA LEU A 95 -6.82 5.96 -24.83
C LEU A 95 -6.73 6.24 -23.33
N THR A 96 -5.75 7.03 -22.89
CA THR A 96 -5.62 7.43 -21.49
C THR A 96 -6.87 8.15 -21.00
N VAL A 97 -7.30 9.16 -21.71
CA VAL A 97 -8.48 9.96 -21.34
C VAL A 97 -9.77 9.17 -21.52
N GLY A 98 -9.94 8.52 -22.67
CA GLY A 98 -11.14 7.74 -22.96
C GLY A 98 -11.35 6.59 -22.00
N SER A 99 -10.29 5.84 -21.68
CA SER A 99 -10.36 4.75 -20.69
C SER A 99 -10.72 5.27 -19.31
N ASN A 100 -10.11 6.38 -18.86
CA ASN A 100 -10.44 6.96 -17.57
C ASN A 100 -11.89 7.42 -17.50
N LEU A 101 -12.37 8.18 -18.47
CA LEU A 101 -13.75 8.68 -18.50
C LEU A 101 -14.77 7.52 -18.53
N LEU A 102 -14.52 6.48 -19.32
CA LEU A 102 -15.39 5.31 -19.36
C LEU A 102 -15.35 4.51 -18.06
N ALA A 103 -14.19 4.37 -17.43
CA ALA A 103 -14.03 3.66 -16.16
C ALA A 103 -14.80 4.36 -15.03
N GLN A 104 -14.82 5.71 -15.01
CA GLN A 104 -15.60 6.48 -14.04
C GLN A 104 -17.13 6.27 -14.19
N GLN A 105 -17.59 5.85 -15.35
CA GLN A 105 -19.01 5.53 -15.59
C GLN A 105 -19.39 4.07 -15.25
N VAL A 106 -18.42 3.24 -14.90
CA VAL A 106 -18.66 1.87 -14.47
C VAL A 106 -18.55 1.81 -12.94
N PRO A 107 -19.66 2.01 -12.20
CA PRO A 107 -19.64 2.05 -10.76
C PRO A 107 -19.26 0.66 -10.21
N PHE A 108 -18.09 0.59 -9.60
CA PHE A 108 -17.58 -0.62 -8.97
C PHE A 108 -17.50 -0.43 -7.47
N ASN A 109 -18.09 -1.36 -6.72
CA ASN A 109 -18.05 -1.35 -5.27
C ASN A 109 -17.45 -2.65 -4.74
N ALA A 110 -16.25 -2.55 -4.20
CA ALA A 110 -15.48 -3.70 -3.75
C ALA A 110 -16.12 -4.46 -2.57
N ILE A 111 -16.88 -3.78 -1.73
CA ILE A 111 -17.55 -4.39 -0.57
C ILE A 111 -18.48 -5.53 -1.00
N PHE A 112 -19.14 -5.38 -2.14
CA PHE A 112 -20.06 -6.37 -2.68
C PHE A 112 -19.45 -7.38 -3.64
N ILE A 113 -18.12 -7.43 -3.77
CA ILE A 113 -17.46 -8.33 -4.75
C ILE A 113 -17.78 -9.81 -4.51
N VAL A 114 -18.08 -10.17 -3.26
CA VAL A 114 -18.45 -11.54 -2.87
C VAL A 114 -19.95 -11.78 -3.10
N SER A 115 -20.80 -10.85 -2.67
CA SER A 115 -22.26 -11.00 -2.64
C SER A 115 -22.95 -10.66 -3.97
N ASP A 116 -22.39 -9.73 -4.78
CA ASP A 116 -22.96 -9.32 -6.07
C ASP A 116 -22.05 -9.76 -7.24
N PRO A 117 -22.48 -10.77 -8.03
CA PRO A 117 -21.72 -11.23 -9.20
C PRO A 117 -21.44 -10.13 -10.24
N MET A 118 -22.29 -9.09 -10.32
CA MET A 118 -22.11 -8.00 -11.28
C MET A 118 -20.86 -7.18 -10.96
N GLN A 119 -20.45 -7.08 -9.70
CA GLN A 119 -19.24 -6.36 -9.30
C GLN A 119 -17.97 -6.98 -9.90
N LYS A 120 -17.94 -8.30 -10.08
CA LYS A 120 -16.81 -9.00 -10.74
C LYS A 120 -16.67 -8.58 -12.21
N TRP A 121 -17.79 -8.42 -12.92
CA TRP A 121 -17.80 -7.94 -14.31
C TRP A 121 -17.47 -6.46 -14.42
N ARG A 122 -17.94 -5.63 -13.47
CA ARG A 122 -17.57 -4.21 -13.40
C ARG A 122 -16.08 -4.03 -13.11
N LEU A 123 -15.52 -4.84 -12.22
CA LEU A 123 -14.07 -4.86 -11.97
C LEU A 123 -13.31 -5.28 -13.24
N ALA A 124 -13.73 -6.35 -13.91
CA ALA A 124 -13.11 -6.79 -15.16
C ALA A 124 -13.19 -5.73 -16.26
N ALA A 125 -14.31 -4.99 -16.38
CA ALA A 125 -14.46 -3.90 -17.32
C ALA A 125 -13.50 -2.74 -17.02
N ASN A 126 -13.42 -2.30 -15.77
CA ASN A 126 -12.44 -1.30 -15.32
C ASN A 126 -11.00 -1.75 -15.65
N PHE A 127 -10.70 -3.04 -15.36
CA PHE A 127 -9.42 -3.63 -15.66
C PHE A 127 -9.08 -3.56 -17.15
N MET A 128 -10.01 -3.95 -18.03
CA MET A 128 -9.80 -3.91 -19.47
C MET A 128 -9.66 -2.48 -20.00
N LEU A 129 -10.45 -1.54 -19.49
CA LEU A 129 -10.37 -0.13 -19.89
C LEU A 129 -9.00 0.45 -19.55
N TYR A 130 -8.56 0.34 -18.31
CA TYR A 130 -7.27 0.89 -17.91
C TYR A 130 -6.06 0.16 -18.52
N MET A 131 -6.22 -1.09 -18.97
CA MET A 131 -5.15 -1.80 -19.67
C MET A 131 -4.84 -1.19 -21.05
N LEU A 132 -5.81 -0.56 -21.73
CA LEU A 132 -5.65 -0.06 -23.11
C LEU A 132 -4.51 0.95 -23.26
N PRO A 133 -4.39 2.02 -22.44
CA PRO A 133 -3.27 2.95 -22.56
C PRO A 133 -1.93 2.29 -22.25
N PHE A 134 -1.86 1.36 -21.26
CA PHE A 134 -0.63 0.62 -21.01
C PHE A 134 -0.22 -0.25 -22.20
N LEU A 135 -1.20 -0.84 -22.90
CA LEU A 135 -0.96 -1.60 -24.11
C LEU A 135 -0.35 -0.72 -25.22
N ALA A 136 -0.87 0.50 -25.41
CA ALA A 136 -0.31 1.45 -26.38
C ALA A 136 1.13 1.85 -26.02
N GLY A 137 1.39 2.17 -24.74
CA GLY A 137 2.74 2.47 -24.24
C GLY A 137 3.69 1.29 -24.43
N ALA A 138 3.23 0.08 -24.11
CA ALA A 138 4.00 -1.15 -24.26
C ALA A 138 4.32 -1.49 -25.73
N PHE A 139 3.39 -1.26 -26.66
CA PHE A 139 3.66 -1.41 -28.11
C PHE A 139 4.75 -0.48 -28.58
N TYR A 140 4.69 0.79 -28.19
CA TYR A 140 5.74 1.74 -28.54
C TYR A 140 7.11 1.29 -28.02
N LEU A 141 7.23 1.03 -26.70
CA LEU A 141 8.48 0.61 -26.08
C LEU A 141 8.98 -0.73 -26.63
N GLY A 142 8.08 -1.72 -26.79
CA GLY A 142 8.41 -3.03 -27.34
C GLY A 142 8.98 -2.98 -28.76
N ILE A 143 8.43 -2.12 -29.62
CA ILE A 143 8.95 -1.90 -30.98
C ILE A 143 10.32 -1.21 -30.93
N VAL A 144 10.48 -0.22 -30.08
CA VAL A 144 11.78 0.45 -29.87
C VAL A 144 12.82 -0.56 -29.39
N PHE A 145 12.50 -1.40 -28.40
CA PHE A 145 13.39 -2.43 -27.88
C PHE A 145 13.76 -3.48 -28.95
N LEU A 146 12.77 -3.91 -29.76
CA LEU A 146 13.00 -4.84 -30.84
C LEU A 146 14.01 -4.29 -31.89
N LYS A 147 13.94 -2.98 -32.12
CA LYS A 147 14.83 -2.27 -33.08
C LYS A 147 16.10 -1.72 -32.46
N ALA A 148 16.20 -1.67 -31.13
CA ALA A 148 17.39 -1.19 -30.44
C ALA A 148 18.61 -2.11 -30.64
N GLY A 149 18.42 -3.42 -30.78
CA GLY A 149 19.47 -4.37 -31.10
C GLY A 149 20.80 -4.16 -30.35
N ARG A 150 21.81 -3.63 -31.04
CA ARG A 150 23.15 -3.41 -30.46
C ARG A 150 23.22 -2.26 -29.44
N ILE A 151 22.28 -1.33 -29.50
CA ILE A 151 22.20 -0.17 -28.58
C ILE A 151 21.20 -0.40 -27.44
N PHE A 152 20.72 -1.62 -27.24
CA PHE A 152 19.68 -1.95 -26.27
C PHE A 152 20.01 -1.46 -24.86
N ASN A 153 21.23 -1.65 -24.38
CA ASN A 153 21.63 -1.20 -23.03
C ASN A 153 21.44 0.30 -22.83
N ARG A 154 21.71 1.12 -23.85
CA ARG A 154 21.56 2.58 -23.79
C ARG A 154 20.09 3.01 -23.88
N VAL A 155 19.32 2.34 -24.71
CA VAL A 155 17.86 2.58 -24.80
C VAL A 155 17.17 2.17 -23.51
N TYR A 156 17.56 1.05 -22.93
CA TYR A 156 17.04 0.56 -21.66
C TYR A 156 17.46 1.46 -20.47
N PHE A 157 18.66 2.05 -20.52
CA PHE A 157 19.08 3.10 -19.59
C PHE A 157 18.17 4.33 -19.68
N ALA A 158 17.87 4.80 -20.90
CA ALA A 158 17.00 5.95 -21.12
C ALA A 158 15.56 5.68 -20.64
N ASP A 159 15.05 4.47 -20.89
CA ASP A 159 13.75 3.98 -20.44
C ASP A 159 13.64 4.03 -18.91
N LEU A 160 14.54 3.33 -18.20
CA LEU A 160 14.49 3.25 -16.74
C LEU A 160 14.75 4.61 -16.07
N THR A 161 15.79 5.34 -16.52
CA THR A 161 16.12 6.63 -15.92
C THR A 161 15.03 7.66 -16.18
N GLY A 162 14.48 7.69 -17.39
CA GLY A 162 13.36 8.55 -17.75
C GLY A 162 12.11 8.23 -16.92
N ALA A 163 11.77 6.95 -16.79
CA ALA A 163 10.66 6.51 -15.95
C ALA A 163 10.83 6.96 -14.48
N GLY A 164 12.01 6.77 -13.90
CA GLY A 164 12.30 7.18 -12.52
C GLY A 164 12.23 8.69 -12.30
N LEU A 165 12.86 9.48 -13.17
CA LEU A 165 12.83 10.95 -13.06
C LEU A 165 11.44 11.54 -13.30
N CYS A 166 10.66 10.99 -14.23
CA CYS A 166 9.29 11.43 -14.48
C CYS A 166 8.34 11.02 -13.34
N GLY A 167 8.60 9.88 -12.66
CA GLY A 167 7.89 9.49 -11.45
C GLY A 167 8.08 10.53 -10.33
N LEU A 168 9.29 11.05 -10.16
CA LEU A 168 9.56 12.14 -9.21
C LEU A 168 8.87 13.45 -9.63
N ALA A 169 8.86 13.77 -10.93
CA ALA A 169 8.15 14.95 -11.46
C ALA A 169 6.63 14.81 -11.24
N PHE A 170 6.08 13.62 -11.36
CA PHE A 170 4.68 13.34 -11.05
C PHE A 170 4.35 13.59 -9.57
N LEU A 171 5.24 13.20 -8.66
CA LEU A 171 5.06 13.50 -7.23
C LEU A 171 4.95 15.01 -6.97
N LEU A 172 5.77 15.80 -7.67
CA LEU A 172 5.67 17.27 -7.59
C LEU A 172 4.34 17.79 -8.19
N ALA A 173 3.86 17.19 -9.27
CA ALA A 173 2.57 17.57 -9.87
C ALA A 173 1.39 17.36 -8.90
N MET A 174 1.46 16.37 -7.98
CA MET A 174 0.40 16.13 -6.97
C MET A 174 0.22 17.28 -5.96
N TYR A 175 1.14 18.24 -5.88
CA TYR A 175 0.93 19.45 -5.08
C TYR A 175 0.05 20.50 -5.78
N PHE A 176 -0.10 20.40 -7.10
CA PHE A 176 -0.76 21.41 -7.92
C PHE A 176 -2.03 20.91 -8.59
N LEU A 177 -2.18 19.61 -8.74
CA LEU A 177 -3.31 18.97 -9.41
C LEU A 177 -4.19 18.22 -8.42
N ALA A 178 -5.49 18.43 -8.52
CA ALA A 178 -6.47 17.61 -7.80
C ALA A 178 -6.45 16.16 -8.34
N PRO A 179 -6.90 15.17 -7.55
CA PRO A 179 -6.88 13.76 -7.96
C PRO A 179 -7.55 13.49 -9.32
N GLU A 180 -8.62 14.19 -9.62
CA GLU A 180 -9.38 14.10 -10.86
C GLU A 180 -8.61 14.61 -12.10
N ASP A 181 -7.66 15.54 -11.91
CA ASP A 181 -6.87 16.16 -12.98
C ASP A 181 -5.45 15.58 -13.08
N LEU A 182 -5.06 14.65 -12.21
CA LEU A 182 -3.72 14.02 -12.21
C LEU A 182 -3.37 13.34 -13.54
N ILE A 183 -4.37 12.95 -14.32
CA ILE A 183 -4.18 12.34 -15.63
C ILE A 183 -3.53 13.31 -16.66
N LEU A 184 -3.55 14.62 -16.39
CA LEU A 184 -2.88 15.61 -17.23
C LEU A 184 -1.35 15.48 -17.19
N ALA A 185 -0.77 15.04 -16.07
CA ALA A 185 0.68 14.89 -15.94
C ALA A 185 1.26 13.83 -16.92
N PRO A 186 0.75 12.60 -17.02
CA PRO A 186 1.19 11.66 -18.05
C PRO A 186 0.92 12.16 -19.48
N LEU A 187 -0.14 12.93 -19.70
CA LEU A 187 -0.42 13.49 -21.03
C LEU A 187 0.62 14.52 -21.46
N LEU A 188 1.12 15.36 -20.53
CA LEU A 188 2.20 16.31 -20.82
C LEU A 188 3.51 15.61 -21.17
N LEU A 189 3.88 14.57 -20.42
CA LEU A 189 5.08 13.76 -20.68
C LEU A 189 4.99 13.02 -22.03
N TRP A 190 3.84 12.43 -22.31
CA TRP A 190 3.53 11.79 -23.58
C TRP A 190 3.65 12.76 -24.76
N LEU A 191 3.07 13.97 -24.65
CA LEU A 191 3.12 14.97 -25.69
C LEU A 191 4.57 15.41 -25.98
N ALA A 192 5.34 15.69 -24.93
CA ALA A 192 6.74 16.07 -25.06
C ALA A 192 7.57 14.95 -25.72
N GLY A 193 7.40 13.70 -25.27
CA GLY A 193 8.06 12.53 -25.84
C GLY A 193 7.68 12.31 -27.30
N GLY A 194 6.40 12.47 -27.63
CA GLY A 194 5.88 12.34 -29.00
C GLY A 194 6.42 13.40 -29.95
N VAL A 195 6.51 14.66 -29.52
CA VAL A 195 7.11 15.76 -30.31
C VAL A 195 8.56 15.43 -30.62
N LEU A 196 9.35 15.00 -29.63
CA LEU A 196 10.76 14.62 -29.84
C LEU A 196 10.92 13.43 -30.80
N TRP A 197 10.02 12.42 -30.68
CA TRP A 197 10.03 11.27 -31.56
C TRP A 197 9.75 11.65 -33.01
N PHE A 198 8.66 12.37 -33.29
CA PHE A 198 8.30 12.73 -34.63
C PHE A 198 9.25 13.77 -35.24
N ALA A 199 9.83 14.67 -34.43
CA ALA A 199 10.88 15.58 -34.87
C ALA A 199 12.17 14.81 -35.26
N ALA A 200 12.59 13.80 -34.50
CA ALA A 200 13.76 12.98 -34.80
C ALA A 200 13.64 12.25 -36.15
N PHE A 201 12.41 11.85 -36.51
CA PHE A 201 12.14 11.20 -37.81
C PHE A 201 11.61 12.14 -38.89
N ALA A 202 11.63 13.48 -38.67
CA ALA A 202 11.15 14.53 -39.58
C ALA A 202 9.72 14.27 -40.12
N SER A 203 8.83 13.67 -39.30
CA SER A 203 7.48 13.28 -39.71
C SER A 203 6.46 14.38 -39.45
N ARG A 204 6.20 15.23 -40.43
CA ARG A 204 5.15 16.28 -40.34
C ARG A 204 3.75 15.69 -40.12
N ALA A 205 3.42 14.58 -40.80
CA ALA A 205 2.14 13.90 -40.61
C ALA A 205 2.00 13.31 -39.19
N GLY A 206 3.10 12.78 -38.62
CA GLY A 206 3.13 12.33 -37.24
C GLY A 206 2.91 13.45 -36.23
N LEU A 207 3.55 14.60 -36.44
CA LEU A 207 3.34 15.81 -35.61
C LEU A 207 1.90 16.32 -35.69
N ALA A 208 1.31 16.37 -36.88
CA ALA A 208 -0.08 16.77 -37.04
C ALA A 208 -1.04 15.78 -36.35
N GLY A 209 -0.80 14.47 -36.49
CA GLY A 209 -1.58 13.45 -35.82
C GLY A 209 -1.47 13.52 -34.31
N LEU A 210 -0.27 13.77 -33.78
CA LEU A 210 -0.01 13.95 -32.33
C LEU A 210 -0.74 15.20 -31.81
N SER A 211 -0.69 16.33 -32.55
CA SER A 211 -1.38 17.57 -32.17
C SER A 211 -2.89 17.38 -32.14
N ALA A 212 -3.47 16.68 -33.13
CA ALA A 212 -4.89 16.33 -33.13
C ALA A 212 -5.25 15.42 -31.95
N ALA A 213 -4.45 14.39 -31.65
CA ALA A 213 -4.65 13.51 -30.54
C ALA A 213 -4.54 14.24 -29.18
N ALA A 214 -3.60 15.16 -29.05
CA ALA A 214 -3.45 15.99 -27.86
C ALA A 214 -4.65 16.89 -27.64
N PHE A 215 -5.13 17.55 -28.73
CA PHE A 215 -6.34 18.37 -28.67
C PHE A 215 -7.56 17.55 -28.25
N VAL A 216 -7.79 16.38 -28.87
CA VAL A 216 -8.90 15.47 -28.49
C VAL A 216 -8.78 15.00 -27.04
N SER A 217 -7.58 14.69 -26.57
CA SER A 217 -7.35 14.23 -25.20
C SER A 217 -7.64 15.33 -24.18
N ILE A 218 -7.08 16.52 -24.38
CA ILE A 218 -7.27 17.65 -23.46
C ILE A 218 -8.72 18.15 -23.50
N ALA A 219 -9.28 18.34 -24.68
CA ALA A 219 -10.67 18.74 -24.84
C ALA A 219 -11.64 17.69 -24.26
N GLY A 220 -11.36 16.40 -24.48
CA GLY A 220 -12.12 15.31 -23.91
C GLY A 220 -12.10 15.32 -22.38
N HIS A 221 -10.94 15.50 -21.77
CA HIS A 221 -10.81 15.57 -20.30
C HIS A 221 -11.55 16.76 -19.68
N LEU A 222 -11.48 17.92 -20.34
CA LEU A 222 -12.06 19.17 -19.81
C LEU A 222 -13.55 19.32 -20.12
N ALA A 223 -13.98 18.96 -21.32
CA ALA A 223 -15.32 19.27 -21.83
C ALA A 223 -16.32 18.11 -21.69
N LEU A 224 -15.90 16.85 -21.81
CA LEU A 224 -16.84 15.72 -21.76
C LEU A 224 -17.53 15.51 -20.41
N PRO A 225 -16.84 15.59 -19.25
CA PRO A 225 -17.51 15.39 -17.97
C PRO A 225 -18.67 16.36 -17.74
N PRO A 226 -18.53 17.70 -17.87
CA PRO A 226 -19.65 18.59 -17.71
C PRO A 226 -20.71 18.48 -18.83
N LEU A 227 -20.32 18.09 -20.05
CA LEU A 227 -21.27 17.90 -21.15
C LEU A 227 -22.16 16.66 -20.95
N LEU A 228 -21.64 15.61 -20.29
CA LEU A 228 -22.34 14.36 -20.04
C LEU A 228 -22.96 14.29 -18.64
N ASP A 229 -22.87 15.38 -17.87
CA ASP A 229 -23.27 15.42 -16.45
C ASP A 229 -22.65 14.26 -15.64
N ALA A 230 -21.40 13.95 -15.95
CA ALA A 230 -20.67 12.84 -15.34
C ALA A 230 -19.55 13.36 -14.42
N PRO A 231 -19.27 12.71 -13.30
CA PRO A 231 -18.17 13.12 -12.43
C PRO A 231 -16.82 12.85 -13.13
N LYS A 232 -15.86 13.75 -12.95
CA LYS A 232 -14.47 13.52 -13.36
C LYS A 232 -13.83 12.37 -12.54
N LEU A 233 -14.26 12.25 -11.28
CA LEU A 233 -13.84 11.21 -10.35
C LEU A 233 -15.07 10.68 -9.60
N ALA A 234 -15.41 9.42 -9.84
CA ALA A 234 -16.47 8.72 -9.11
C ALA A 234 -15.94 8.25 -7.76
N VAL A 235 -16.54 8.71 -6.67
CA VAL A 235 -16.24 8.29 -5.31
C VAL A 235 -17.27 7.26 -4.87
N SER A 236 -16.79 6.14 -4.31
CA SER A 236 -17.68 5.06 -3.82
C SER A 236 -18.61 5.58 -2.72
N ASP A 237 -19.89 5.19 -2.79
CA ASP A 237 -20.91 5.54 -1.78
C ASP A 237 -20.57 5.09 -0.35
N PHE A 238 -19.65 4.14 -0.23
CA PHE A 238 -19.21 3.56 1.05
C PHE A 238 -17.89 4.16 1.58
N LYS A 239 -17.36 5.16 0.89
CA LYS A 239 -16.28 5.98 1.43
C LYS A 239 -16.80 6.89 2.53
N GLY A 240 -15.99 7.14 3.55
CA GLY A 240 -16.34 8.02 4.66
C GLY A 240 -16.83 9.40 4.20
N VAL A 241 -16.15 10.00 3.22
CA VAL A 241 -16.52 11.30 2.64
C VAL A 241 -17.91 11.27 1.98
N SER A 242 -18.32 10.14 1.42
CA SER A 242 -19.64 10.03 0.79
C SER A 242 -20.77 10.07 1.81
N TYR A 243 -20.55 9.56 3.02
CA TYR A 243 -21.49 9.73 4.12
C TYR A 243 -21.59 11.20 4.57
N ALA A 244 -20.44 11.89 4.68
CA ALA A 244 -20.44 13.31 5.03
C ALA A 244 -21.25 14.15 4.04
N ARG A 245 -21.08 13.92 2.74
CA ARG A 245 -21.80 14.63 1.68
C ARG A 245 -23.33 14.42 1.69
N LYS A 246 -23.82 13.38 2.39
CA LYS A 246 -25.26 13.06 2.50
C LYS A 246 -25.96 13.75 3.67
N PHE A 247 -25.22 14.38 4.60
CA PHE A 247 -25.86 15.16 5.64
C PHE A 247 -26.59 16.38 5.05
N PRO A 248 -27.79 16.74 5.56
CA PRO A 248 -28.67 17.75 4.95
C PRO A 248 -28.05 19.14 4.78
N ASP A 249 -27.20 19.56 5.72
CA ASP A 249 -26.51 20.85 5.75
C ASP A 249 -24.99 20.70 5.61
N SER A 250 -24.56 19.67 4.88
CA SER A 250 -23.14 19.40 4.70
C SER A 250 -22.45 20.46 3.85
N GLU A 251 -21.43 21.10 4.38
CA GLU A 251 -20.60 22.08 3.71
C GLU A 251 -19.13 21.67 3.73
N ARG A 252 -18.47 21.73 2.56
CA ARG A 252 -17.02 21.51 2.47
C ARG A 252 -16.31 22.83 2.76
N ILE A 253 -15.68 22.93 3.92
CA ILE A 253 -15.00 24.14 4.40
C ILE A 253 -13.52 24.20 4.03
N TYR A 254 -12.88 23.08 3.74
CA TYR A 254 -11.47 23.03 3.39
C TYR A 254 -11.18 21.92 2.39
N GLU A 255 -10.24 22.18 1.47
CA GLU A 255 -9.77 21.23 0.46
C GLU A 255 -8.30 21.47 0.16
N ARG A 256 -7.50 20.41 0.09
CA ARG A 256 -6.10 20.47 -0.34
C ARG A 256 -5.59 19.17 -0.94
N ALA A 257 -5.04 19.27 -2.16
CA ALA A 257 -4.30 18.18 -2.79
C ALA A 257 -2.84 18.20 -2.34
N SER A 258 -2.28 17.02 -2.11
CA SER A 258 -0.86 16.82 -1.82
C SER A 258 -0.42 15.38 -2.07
N PRO A 259 0.88 15.09 -2.18
CA PRO A 259 1.39 13.71 -2.19
C PRO A 259 1.03 12.92 -0.92
N PHE A 260 0.79 13.61 0.19
CA PHE A 260 0.48 13.00 1.49
C PHE A 260 -0.99 12.65 1.68
N GLY A 261 -1.84 13.04 0.75
CA GLY A 261 -3.27 12.81 0.79
C GLY A 261 -4.05 13.97 0.17
N TYR A 262 -5.23 13.67 -0.32
CA TYR A 262 -6.24 14.64 -0.68
C TYR A 262 -7.12 14.86 0.52
N ILE A 263 -7.01 16.04 1.12
CA ILE A 263 -7.71 16.41 2.36
C ILE A 263 -8.98 17.14 1.99
N GLU A 264 -10.09 16.71 2.54
CA GLU A 264 -11.38 17.39 2.52
C GLU A 264 -11.90 17.50 3.95
N VAL A 265 -12.43 18.64 4.33
CA VAL A 265 -13.04 18.86 5.65
C VAL A 265 -14.49 19.30 5.45
N TYR A 266 -15.39 18.60 6.12
CA TYR A 266 -16.82 18.85 6.06
C TYR A 266 -17.37 19.28 7.43
N ALA A 267 -18.23 20.28 7.41
CA ALA A 267 -19.06 20.71 8.53
C ALA A 267 -20.50 20.24 8.33
N SER A 268 -21.23 19.96 9.43
CA SER A 268 -22.67 19.73 9.44
C SER A 268 -23.20 19.90 10.87
N SER A 269 -24.40 20.45 11.02
CA SER A 269 -25.05 20.56 12.34
C SER A 269 -25.32 19.19 12.98
N TYR A 270 -25.32 18.11 12.20
CA TYR A 270 -25.50 16.75 12.66
C TYR A 270 -24.24 16.08 13.23
N LEU A 271 -23.08 16.74 13.19
CA LEU A 271 -21.84 16.19 13.73
C LEU A 271 -21.74 16.43 15.25
N HIS A 272 -22.55 15.68 16.02
CA HIS A 272 -22.59 15.78 17.50
C HIS A 272 -21.69 14.77 18.17
N PHE A 273 -21.60 13.54 17.64
CA PHE A 273 -20.86 12.43 18.20
C PHE A 273 -19.44 12.36 17.61
N ALA A 274 -18.48 12.99 18.28
CA ALA A 274 -17.10 12.85 17.86
C ALA A 274 -16.64 11.38 17.84
N PRO A 275 -15.70 11.01 16.97
CA PRO A 275 -15.20 9.65 16.90
C PRO A 275 -14.77 9.09 18.26
N GLY A 276 -15.37 7.97 18.65
CA GLY A 276 -15.13 7.30 19.94
C GLY A 276 -15.90 7.87 21.13
N LEU A 277 -16.74 8.88 20.95
CA LEU A 277 -17.60 9.37 22.04
C LEU A 277 -18.53 8.26 22.53
N SER A 278 -18.68 8.14 23.85
CA SER A 278 -19.67 7.26 24.45
C SER A 278 -21.09 7.74 24.15
N ASP A 279 -21.98 6.81 23.77
CA ASP A 279 -23.41 7.12 23.55
C ASP A 279 -24.10 7.63 24.81
N ASN A 280 -23.57 7.28 26.00
CA ASN A 280 -24.09 7.74 27.28
C ASN A 280 -23.98 9.27 27.44
N ALA A 281 -23.14 9.94 26.65
CA ALA A 281 -23.07 11.39 26.60
C ALA A 281 -24.43 12.03 26.27
N ALA A 282 -25.18 11.44 25.34
CA ALA A 282 -26.49 11.95 24.93
C ALA A 282 -27.53 11.90 26.05
N PHE A 283 -27.39 10.95 26.97
CA PHE A 283 -28.33 10.78 28.11
C PHE A 283 -27.91 11.53 29.37
N THR A 284 -26.61 11.82 29.51
CA THR A 284 -26.05 12.38 30.75
C THR A 284 -25.79 13.87 30.65
N LEU A 285 -25.44 14.37 29.47
CA LEU A 285 -25.17 15.79 29.26
C LEU A 285 -26.46 16.61 29.21
N PRO A 286 -26.51 17.78 29.84
CA PRO A 286 -27.70 18.65 29.77
C PRO A 286 -28.05 19.05 28.34
N GLN A 287 -27.04 19.20 27.50
CA GLN A 287 -27.17 19.52 26.08
C GLN A 287 -25.96 18.97 25.31
N MET A 288 -26.23 18.28 24.23
CA MET A 288 -25.18 17.90 23.28
C MET A 288 -24.72 19.12 22.47
N PRO A 289 -23.40 19.33 22.32
CA PRO A 289 -22.91 20.43 21.51
C PRO A 289 -23.29 20.24 20.04
N ALA A 290 -23.86 21.24 19.40
CA ALA A 290 -24.02 21.27 17.96
C ALA A 290 -22.67 21.47 17.30
N ASN A 291 -22.44 20.82 16.15
CA ASN A 291 -21.13 20.88 15.47
C ASN A 291 -19.96 20.58 16.44
N ALA A 292 -20.02 19.49 17.19
CA ALA A 292 -18.99 19.13 18.15
C ALA A 292 -17.64 18.87 17.48
N TYR A 293 -17.67 18.48 16.23
CA TYR A 293 -16.46 18.25 15.43
C TYR A 293 -16.71 18.48 13.93
N LEU A 294 -15.63 18.68 13.18
CA LEU A 294 -15.61 18.66 11.73
C LEU A 294 -15.08 17.29 11.26
N GLY A 295 -15.62 16.77 10.19
CA GLY A 295 -15.15 15.53 9.58
C GLY A 295 -13.99 15.82 8.62
N MET A 296 -12.76 15.46 8.97
CA MET A 296 -11.61 15.48 8.05
C MET A 296 -11.46 14.12 7.37
N TYR A 297 -11.37 14.14 6.05
CA TYR A 297 -11.20 12.97 5.20
C TYR A 297 -9.90 13.07 4.43
N ILE A 298 -9.12 12.00 4.43
CA ILE A 298 -7.87 11.90 3.67
C ILE A 298 -8.08 10.80 2.63
N ASP A 299 -7.99 11.15 1.34
CA ASP A 299 -8.32 10.26 0.23
C ASP A 299 -9.74 9.66 0.33
N GLY A 300 -10.66 10.44 0.84
CA GLY A 300 -12.05 10.05 1.07
C GLY A 300 -12.27 9.12 2.26
N GLU A 301 -11.22 8.69 2.97
CA GLU A 301 -11.29 7.87 4.18
C GLU A 301 -11.40 8.74 5.44
N GLY A 302 -12.16 8.27 6.42
CA GLY A 302 -12.36 8.97 7.68
C GLY A 302 -13.77 8.78 8.21
N PRO A 303 -14.23 9.66 9.13
CA PRO A 303 -13.57 10.92 9.51
C PRO A 303 -12.46 10.77 10.55
N SER A 304 -11.38 11.56 10.38
CA SER A 304 -10.61 12.02 11.53
C SER A 304 -11.33 13.26 12.08
N GLY A 305 -11.80 13.19 13.32
CA GLY A 305 -12.58 14.29 13.90
C GLY A 305 -11.69 15.47 14.28
N ILE A 306 -11.93 16.64 13.70
CA ILE A 306 -11.35 17.91 14.17
C ILE A 306 -12.31 18.43 15.25
N ILE A 307 -11.90 18.35 16.51
CA ILE A 307 -12.79 18.68 17.62
C ILE A 307 -12.90 20.19 17.84
N ARG A 308 -14.09 20.64 18.14
CA ARG A 308 -14.39 22.05 18.45
C ARG A 308 -13.78 22.47 19.79
N ASP A 309 -13.30 23.68 19.87
CA ASP A 309 -13.01 24.32 21.17
C ASP A 309 -14.32 24.70 21.86
N LEU A 310 -14.80 23.78 22.72
CA LEU A 310 -16.05 23.94 23.42
C LEU A 310 -15.95 24.95 24.56
N PRO A 311 -17.00 25.77 24.74
CA PRO A 311 -17.05 26.73 25.87
C PRO A 311 -17.07 26.00 27.22
N PRO A 312 -16.72 26.70 28.32
CA PRO A 312 -16.55 26.08 29.64
C PRO A 312 -17.73 25.23 30.09
N GLU A 313 -18.96 25.64 29.77
CA GLU A 313 -20.22 24.96 30.16
C GLU A 313 -20.40 23.60 29.48
N GLN A 314 -19.77 23.41 28.33
CA GLN A 314 -19.90 22.19 27.52
C GLN A 314 -18.67 21.27 27.62
N THR A 315 -17.63 21.65 28.38
CA THR A 315 -16.40 20.88 28.50
C THR A 315 -16.57 19.51 29.13
N ALA A 316 -17.68 19.26 29.82
CA ALA A 316 -18.03 17.91 30.29
C ALA A 316 -18.10 16.86 29.19
N TYR A 317 -18.36 17.30 27.94
CA TYR A 317 -18.35 16.46 26.74
C TYR A 317 -17.05 15.65 26.58
N TYR A 318 -15.90 16.25 26.85
CA TYR A 318 -14.60 15.60 26.71
C TYR A 318 -14.39 14.41 27.64
N ARG A 319 -15.14 14.34 28.75
CA ARG A 319 -15.07 13.22 29.70
C ARG A 319 -15.65 11.93 29.15
N PHE A 320 -16.50 12.03 28.13
CA PHE A 320 -17.13 10.88 27.46
C PHE A 320 -16.28 10.31 26.30
N LEU A 321 -15.11 10.89 26.09
CA LEU A 321 -14.13 10.38 25.13
C LEU A 321 -13.16 9.40 25.80
N PRO A 322 -12.79 8.28 25.15
CA PRO A 322 -11.87 7.28 25.73
C PRO A 322 -10.46 7.86 25.98
N MET A 323 -10.06 8.91 25.28
CA MET A 323 -8.81 9.63 25.51
C MET A 323 -8.75 10.31 26.89
N PHE A 324 -9.85 10.40 27.62
CA PHE A 324 -9.91 11.01 28.94
C PHE A 324 -9.38 10.09 30.04
N TYR A 325 -9.36 8.78 29.86
CA TYR A 325 -8.97 7.81 30.88
C TYR A 325 -7.68 8.12 31.63
N PRO A 326 -6.54 8.48 31.03
CA PRO A 326 -5.30 8.78 31.73
C PRO A 326 -5.43 9.91 32.75
N TYR A 327 -6.28 10.91 32.45
CA TYR A 327 -6.46 12.12 33.25
C TYR A 327 -7.32 11.92 34.51
N LEU A 328 -7.96 10.76 34.65
CA LEU A 328 -8.63 10.36 35.87
C LEU A 328 -7.65 10.08 37.03
N ILE A 329 -6.43 9.67 36.65
CA ILE A 329 -5.39 9.24 37.60
C ILE A 329 -4.12 10.09 37.54
N LYS A 330 -4.01 11.01 36.59
CA LYS A 330 -2.87 11.92 36.41
C LYS A 330 -3.36 13.37 36.46
N ALA A 331 -2.91 14.10 37.45
CA ALA A 331 -3.20 15.53 37.59
C ALA A 331 -2.12 16.36 36.88
N ALA A 332 -2.54 17.24 35.98
CA ALA A 332 -1.66 18.16 35.22
C ALA A 332 -0.37 17.48 34.66
N PRO A 333 -0.47 16.37 33.92
CA PRO A 333 0.69 15.65 33.42
C PRO A 333 1.44 16.42 32.32
N ASP A 334 2.69 16.00 32.05
CA ASP A 334 3.35 16.27 30.78
C ASP A 334 2.93 15.18 29.79
N THR A 335 2.19 15.56 28.76
CA THR A 335 1.57 14.60 27.82
C THR A 335 2.26 14.64 26.47
N PHE A 336 2.46 13.43 25.88
CA PHE A 336 2.84 13.27 24.51
C PHE A 336 1.71 12.59 23.72
N VAL A 337 1.26 13.24 22.64
CA VAL A 337 0.31 12.65 21.67
C VAL A 337 1.09 12.14 20.47
N VAL A 338 1.04 10.83 20.23
CA VAL A 338 1.89 10.17 19.22
C VAL A 338 1.55 10.59 17.81
N GLN A 339 0.27 10.90 17.57
CA GLN A 339 -0.21 11.39 16.28
C GLN A 339 -1.36 12.36 16.50
N PHE A 340 -1.29 13.52 15.85
CA PHE A 340 -2.31 14.55 15.98
C PHE A 340 -3.66 14.14 15.39
N GLY A 341 -3.65 13.59 14.16
CA GLY A 341 -4.87 13.24 13.41
C GLY A 341 -5.78 14.47 13.24
N GLY A 342 -7.01 14.41 13.79
CA GLY A 342 -7.94 15.56 13.84
C GLY A 342 -7.83 16.39 15.12
N GLY A 343 -6.96 16.01 16.07
CA GLY A 343 -6.68 16.79 17.27
C GLY A 343 -7.54 16.45 18.50
N ILE A 344 -8.39 15.42 18.46
CA ILE A 344 -9.24 15.04 19.62
C ILE A 344 -8.40 14.80 20.87
N SER A 345 -7.39 13.91 20.77
CA SER A 345 -6.47 13.60 21.87
C SER A 345 -5.70 14.85 22.34
N THR A 346 -5.28 15.70 21.41
CA THR A 346 -4.55 16.93 21.74
C THR A 346 -5.44 17.92 22.49
N SER A 347 -6.70 18.08 22.08
CA SER A 347 -7.65 18.98 22.75
C SER A 347 -8.03 18.48 24.15
N VAL A 348 -8.20 17.17 24.34
CA VAL A 348 -8.40 16.57 25.66
C VAL A 348 -7.15 16.78 26.54
N ALA A 349 -5.96 16.51 25.96
CA ALA A 349 -4.70 16.71 26.65
C ALA A 349 -4.48 18.17 27.10
N LEU A 350 -4.73 19.13 26.19
CA LEU A 350 -4.51 20.55 26.44
C LEU A 350 -5.29 21.08 27.68
N ARG A 351 -6.49 20.54 27.90
CA ARG A 351 -7.33 20.91 29.04
C ARG A 351 -6.90 20.29 30.36
N ASN A 352 -6.22 19.18 30.32
CA ASN A 352 -5.92 18.37 31.50
C ASN A 352 -4.42 18.32 31.83
N SER A 353 -3.54 18.81 30.92
CA SER A 353 -2.09 18.70 31.03
C SER A 353 -1.43 20.05 31.33
N ARG A 354 -0.23 19.98 31.92
CA ARG A 354 0.65 21.12 32.09
C ARG A 354 1.30 21.52 30.77
N THR A 355 1.82 20.53 30.04
CA THR A 355 2.40 20.69 28.70
C THR A 355 1.95 19.57 27.81
N VAL A 356 1.78 19.85 26.52
CA VAL A 356 1.44 18.88 25.51
C VAL A 356 2.49 18.91 24.40
N THR A 357 3.09 17.76 24.12
CA THR A 357 3.89 17.56 22.90
C THR A 357 3.08 16.71 21.95
N VAL A 358 2.90 17.13 20.73
CA VAL A 358 2.14 16.38 19.72
C VAL A 358 2.96 16.20 18.46
N ALA A 359 2.94 15.00 17.90
CA ALA A 359 3.58 14.72 16.62
C ALA A 359 2.54 14.67 15.48
N GLU A 360 2.92 15.20 14.31
CA GLU A 360 2.16 15.09 13.08
C GLU A 360 3.10 14.95 11.88
N GLY A 361 3.12 13.76 11.31
CA GLY A 361 3.97 13.42 10.17
C GLY A 361 3.42 13.87 8.82
N ASN A 362 2.12 14.18 8.72
CA ASN A 362 1.51 14.69 7.50
C ASN A 362 1.57 16.23 7.46
N PRO A 363 2.46 16.82 6.63
CA PRO A 363 2.59 18.27 6.58
C PRO A 363 1.33 18.97 6.09
N ALA A 364 0.50 18.31 5.25
CA ALA A 364 -0.72 18.93 4.75
C ALA A 364 -1.78 19.11 5.86
N VAL A 365 -1.92 18.12 6.76
CA VAL A 365 -2.79 18.21 7.96
C VAL A 365 -2.29 19.29 8.90
N ARG A 366 -1.00 19.27 9.23
CA ARG A 366 -0.39 20.25 10.12
C ARG A 366 -0.56 21.68 9.60
N ASP A 367 -0.24 21.90 8.30
CA ASP A 367 -0.32 23.22 7.68
C ASP A 367 -1.78 23.71 7.60
N ALA A 368 -2.74 22.83 7.27
CA ALA A 368 -4.15 23.17 7.27
C ALA A 368 -4.58 23.77 8.63
N LEU A 369 -4.31 23.07 9.73
CA LEU A 369 -4.72 23.48 11.06
C LEU A 369 -3.90 24.62 11.67
N ARG A 370 -2.74 24.96 11.07
CA ARG A 370 -1.92 26.12 11.47
C ARG A 370 -2.21 27.38 10.70
N THR A 371 -2.64 27.27 9.45
CA THR A 371 -2.71 28.43 8.55
C THR A 371 -4.12 28.79 8.12
N ASP A 372 -5.02 27.81 8.04
CA ASP A 372 -6.40 28.08 7.67
C ASP A 372 -7.15 28.76 8.80
N LYS A 373 -7.87 29.84 8.47
CA LYS A 373 -8.53 30.69 9.47
C LYS A 373 -9.71 29.97 10.13
N GLU A 374 -10.54 29.29 9.35
CA GLU A 374 -11.74 28.64 9.89
C GLU A 374 -11.39 27.46 10.79
N LEU A 375 -10.42 26.65 10.39
CA LEU A 375 -9.94 25.51 11.18
C LEU A 375 -9.27 25.97 12.48
N ARG A 376 -8.54 27.09 12.45
CA ARG A 376 -7.94 27.68 13.64
C ARG A 376 -8.99 28.20 14.62
N GLU A 377 -9.95 28.97 14.13
CA GLU A 377 -11.04 29.49 14.95
C GLU A 377 -11.86 28.37 15.56
N PHE A 378 -12.18 27.32 14.78
CA PHE A 378 -12.93 26.18 15.24
C PHE A 378 -12.23 25.39 16.35
N THR A 379 -10.92 25.19 16.25
CA THR A 379 -10.12 24.41 17.20
C THR A 379 -9.58 25.23 18.37
N GLY A 380 -9.85 26.56 18.44
CA GLY A 380 -9.22 27.46 19.40
C GLY A 380 -7.72 27.57 19.19
N ASP A 381 -7.27 27.52 17.94
CA ASP A 381 -5.86 27.61 17.50
C ASP A 381 -4.93 26.60 18.21
N VAL A 382 -5.40 25.38 18.35
CA VAL A 382 -4.80 24.31 19.18
C VAL A 382 -3.31 24.08 18.89
N LEU A 383 -2.87 24.12 17.63
CA LEU A 383 -1.47 23.86 17.25
C LEU A 383 -0.52 25.05 17.49
N ASN A 384 -1.05 26.27 17.66
CA ASN A 384 -0.28 27.46 17.99
C ASN A 384 -0.39 27.84 19.49
N ASN A 385 -1.11 27.03 20.29
CA ASN A 385 -1.23 27.25 21.72
C ASN A 385 0.15 27.15 22.40
N PRO A 386 0.52 28.09 23.28
CA PRO A 386 1.84 28.12 23.94
C PRO A 386 2.15 26.88 24.81
N LYS A 387 1.14 26.17 25.26
CA LYS A 387 1.32 24.87 25.96
C LYS A 387 1.60 23.71 25.03
N VAL A 388 1.42 23.87 23.69
CA VAL A 388 1.53 22.81 22.70
C VAL A 388 2.83 22.93 21.93
N ARG A 389 3.67 21.92 22.01
CA ARG A 389 4.87 21.77 21.19
C ARG A 389 4.58 20.78 20.06
N VAL A 390 4.66 21.21 18.82
CA VAL A 390 4.45 20.37 17.65
C VAL A 390 5.78 19.80 17.14
N ILE A 391 5.81 18.48 16.96
CA ILE A 391 6.87 17.73 16.27
C ILE A 391 6.39 17.47 14.85
N ASP A 392 7.18 17.86 13.86
CA ASP A 392 6.83 17.87 12.43
C ASP A 392 7.17 16.55 11.71
N TYR A 393 7.27 15.45 12.45
CA TYR A 393 7.47 14.10 11.93
C TYR A 393 6.81 13.05 12.84
N ASP A 394 6.94 11.79 12.48
CA ASP A 394 6.33 10.64 13.15
C ASP A 394 6.69 10.57 14.64
N GLY A 395 5.67 10.52 15.49
CA GLY A 395 5.83 10.44 16.95
C GLY A 395 6.52 9.16 17.43
N ARG A 396 6.37 8.04 16.69
CA ARG A 396 7.09 6.79 16.96
C ARG A 396 8.61 7.01 16.86
N LEU A 397 9.06 7.62 15.76
CA LEU A 397 10.48 7.91 15.56
C LEU A 397 11.02 8.92 16.57
N PHE A 398 10.20 9.90 16.97
CA PHE A 398 10.56 10.84 18.01
C PHE A 398 10.75 10.15 19.35
N LEU A 399 9.80 9.32 19.79
CA LEU A 399 9.86 8.62 21.07
C LEU A 399 10.97 7.55 21.12
N ALA A 400 11.30 6.93 20.01
CA ALA A 400 12.43 6.01 19.92
C ALA A 400 13.79 6.69 20.16
N ARG A 401 13.88 8.01 19.85
CA ARG A 401 15.12 8.80 19.90
C ARG A 401 15.24 9.67 21.15
N THR A 402 14.10 10.14 21.70
CA THR A 402 14.13 11.16 22.76
C THR A 402 14.61 10.62 24.11
N SER A 403 15.39 11.41 24.82
CA SER A 403 15.67 11.20 26.25
C SER A 403 14.58 11.75 27.17
N GLN A 404 13.67 12.57 26.62
CA GLN A 404 12.56 13.15 27.39
C GLN A 404 11.59 12.07 27.83
N ARG A 405 11.02 12.21 29.02
CA ARG A 405 10.05 11.29 29.61
C ARG A 405 8.75 12.01 29.90
N TYR A 406 7.64 11.29 29.72
CA TYR A 406 6.29 11.82 29.81
C TYR A 406 5.48 11.12 30.91
N ASP A 407 4.53 11.87 31.51
CA ASP A 407 3.57 11.31 32.47
C ASP A 407 2.46 10.55 31.75
N VAL A 408 2.06 11.01 30.57
CA VAL A 408 1.05 10.39 29.70
C VAL A 408 1.59 10.32 28.28
N ILE A 409 1.45 9.16 27.64
CA ILE A 409 1.63 9.00 26.19
C ILE A 409 0.31 8.48 25.64
N ASP A 410 -0.22 9.14 24.61
CA ASP A 410 -1.52 8.80 24.02
C ASP A 410 -1.40 8.49 22.53
N LEU A 411 -1.92 7.32 22.13
CA LEU A 411 -2.09 6.87 20.76
C LEU A 411 -3.54 6.43 20.58
N SER A 412 -4.45 7.39 20.49
CA SER A 412 -5.88 7.10 20.45
C SER A 412 -6.48 7.52 19.12
N LEU A 413 -7.09 6.56 18.41
CA LEU A 413 -7.77 6.72 17.14
C LEU A 413 -6.95 7.52 16.09
N ALA A 414 -5.64 7.45 16.21
CA ALA A 414 -4.71 8.23 15.41
C ALA A 414 -4.78 7.89 13.92
N ASP A 415 -5.09 6.65 13.63
CA ASP A 415 -5.16 6.08 12.28
C ASP A 415 -6.62 5.77 11.88
N SER A 416 -7.55 6.62 12.32
CA SER A 416 -8.99 6.44 12.12
C SER A 416 -9.37 6.30 10.64
N ALA A 417 -8.64 6.94 9.74
CA ALA A 417 -8.91 6.88 8.32
C ALA A 417 -8.84 5.46 7.72
N GLY A 418 -7.91 4.62 8.18
CA GLY A 418 -7.76 3.26 7.65
C GLY A 418 -8.50 2.17 8.41
N LEU A 419 -8.89 2.43 9.66
CA LEU A 419 -9.46 1.42 10.56
C LEU A 419 -10.96 1.60 10.80
N SER A 420 -11.58 2.65 10.28
CA SER A 420 -12.98 2.97 10.51
C SER A 420 -13.94 2.47 9.42
N SER A 421 -13.42 2.11 8.24
CA SER A 421 -14.22 1.65 7.11
C SER A 421 -14.20 0.13 6.99
N PRO A 422 -15.30 -0.52 6.55
CA PRO A 422 -15.28 -1.93 6.15
C PRO A 422 -14.19 -2.18 5.10
N GLY A 423 -13.30 -3.15 5.34
CA GLY A 423 -12.13 -3.40 4.50
C GLY A 423 -10.95 -2.44 4.70
N GLY A 424 -11.06 -1.46 5.61
CA GLY A 424 -9.99 -0.52 5.95
C GLY A 424 -8.81 -1.17 6.67
N PHE A 425 -8.98 -2.37 7.20
CA PHE A 425 -7.91 -3.24 7.72
C PHE A 425 -7.07 -3.90 6.64
N ALA A 426 -7.11 -3.38 5.44
CA ALA A 426 -6.28 -3.85 4.38
C ALA A 426 -4.81 -3.83 4.72
N VAL A 427 -4.06 -4.42 3.84
CA VAL A 427 -2.61 -4.61 3.88
C VAL A 427 -1.89 -3.26 3.88
N ILE A 428 -2.10 -2.46 4.93
CA ILE A 428 -1.44 -1.18 5.20
C ILE A 428 -0.55 -1.37 6.42
N GLU A 429 0.69 -0.93 6.29
CA GLU A 429 1.69 -1.02 7.34
C GLU A 429 1.35 -0.08 8.50
N LYS A 430 1.21 -0.64 9.69
CA LYS A 430 0.87 0.07 10.93
C LYS A 430 2.02 0.02 11.93
N PHE A 431 3.16 0.57 11.57
CA PHE A 431 4.37 0.57 12.39
C PHE A 431 4.19 1.22 13.77
N SER A 432 3.29 2.18 13.91
CA SER A 432 2.99 2.83 15.19
C SER A 432 2.38 1.88 16.22
N TYR A 433 1.87 0.73 15.78
CA TYR A 433 1.28 -0.30 16.63
C TYR A 433 2.18 -1.56 16.76
N SER A 434 3.41 -1.53 16.23
CA SER A 434 4.33 -2.66 16.38
C SER A 434 4.79 -2.83 17.82
N ARG A 435 5.23 -4.04 18.18
CA ARG A 435 5.80 -4.37 19.50
C ARG A 435 6.97 -3.43 19.84
N GLU A 436 7.84 -3.18 18.87
CA GLU A 436 9.00 -2.30 18.99
C GLU A 436 8.58 -0.83 19.27
N ALA A 437 7.50 -0.37 18.63
CA ALA A 437 6.92 0.94 18.89
C ALA A 437 6.32 1.03 20.30
N MET A 438 5.48 0.04 20.68
CA MET A 438 4.89 -0.02 22.02
C MET A 438 5.97 -0.05 23.11
N ALA A 439 7.03 -0.86 22.93
CA ALA A 439 8.16 -0.89 23.84
C ALA A 439 8.87 0.47 23.94
N SER A 440 8.99 1.20 22.83
CA SER A 440 9.57 2.55 22.81
C SER A 440 8.70 3.56 23.55
N TYR A 441 7.38 3.49 23.40
CA TYR A 441 6.44 4.34 24.15
C TYR A 441 6.50 4.05 25.66
N MET A 442 6.47 2.78 26.05
CA MET A 442 6.59 2.37 27.46
C MET A 442 7.91 2.82 28.08
N ARG A 443 9.03 2.74 27.33
CA ARG A 443 10.35 3.25 27.79
C ARG A 443 10.37 4.78 27.96
N ALA A 444 9.60 5.51 27.17
CA ALA A 444 9.52 6.97 27.23
C ALA A 444 8.63 7.48 28.37
N LEU A 445 7.97 6.61 29.13
CA LEU A 445 7.21 6.99 30.31
C LEU A 445 8.13 7.32 31.50
N LYS A 446 7.71 8.28 32.33
CA LYS A 446 8.22 8.46 33.69
C LYS A 446 7.77 7.30 34.57
N ASP A 447 8.37 7.16 35.75
CA ASP A 447 7.88 6.20 36.74
C ASP A 447 6.44 6.58 37.15
N GLY A 448 5.55 5.58 37.14
CA GLY A 448 4.12 5.78 37.32
C GLY A 448 3.40 6.38 36.11
N GLY A 449 4.09 6.67 35.00
CA GLY A 449 3.50 7.18 33.77
C GLY A 449 2.57 6.19 33.10
N VAL A 450 1.67 6.69 32.25
CA VAL A 450 0.61 5.92 31.61
C VAL A 450 0.70 6.02 30.09
N LEU A 451 0.72 4.89 29.40
CA LEU A 451 0.47 4.79 27.96
C LEU A 451 -1.01 4.47 27.77
N SER A 452 -1.70 5.26 26.97
CA SER A 452 -3.10 5.04 26.56
C SER A 452 -3.13 4.75 25.09
N VAL A 453 -3.71 3.61 24.70
CA VAL A 453 -3.89 3.22 23.30
C VAL A 453 -5.36 2.89 23.08
N THR A 454 -6.01 3.66 22.20
CA THR A 454 -7.40 3.39 21.81
C THR A 454 -7.47 3.03 20.33
N LEU A 455 -8.09 1.89 20.04
CA LEU A 455 -8.30 1.37 18.69
C LEU A 455 -9.79 1.22 18.42
N TRP A 456 -10.22 1.30 17.16
CA TRP A 456 -11.55 0.91 16.75
C TRP A 456 -11.80 -0.58 17.01
N ASN A 457 -12.95 -0.91 17.59
CA ASN A 457 -13.41 -2.27 17.89
C ASN A 457 -14.73 -2.52 17.15
N LYS A 458 -14.66 -2.53 15.82
CA LYS A 458 -15.85 -2.66 14.93
C LYS A 458 -16.00 -4.06 14.34
N GLU A 459 -15.26 -5.02 14.83
CA GLU A 459 -15.22 -6.38 14.29
C GLU A 459 -15.90 -7.38 15.24
N GLU A 460 -16.80 -8.18 14.65
CA GLU A 460 -17.44 -9.32 15.31
C GLU A 460 -17.29 -10.56 14.40
N PRO A 461 -16.50 -11.58 14.76
CA PRO A 461 -15.64 -11.74 15.94
C PRO A 461 -14.47 -10.75 16.02
N PRO A 462 -13.96 -10.42 17.23
CA PRO A 462 -12.88 -9.47 17.40
C PRO A 462 -11.57 -9.99 16.81
N LYS A 463 -10.83 -9.17 16.09
CA LYS A 463 -9.58 -9.53 15.41
C LYS A 463 -8.45 -8.54 15.74
N SER A 464 -8.60 -7.28 15.31
CA SER A 464 -7.57 -6.25 15.45
C SER A 464 -7.26 -5.92 16.91
N VAL A 465 -8.25 -5.84 17.75
CA VAL A 465 -8.06 -5.60 19.18
C VAL A 465 -7.29 -6.73 19.85
N LEU A 466 -7.50 -8.01 19.46
CA LEU A 466 -6.74 -9.14 19.99
C LEU A 466 -5.26 -9.09 19.58
N LYS A 467 -4.96 -8.64 18.35
CA LYS A 467 -3.58 -8.37 17.91
C LYS A 467 -2.94 -7.26 18.75
N LEU A 468 -3.68 -6.16 19.00
CA LEU A 468 -3.20 -5.07 19.84
C LEU A 468 -2.89 -5.57 21.25
N TYR A 469 -3.80 -6.35 21.86
CA TYR A 469 -3.63 -6.91 23.21
C TYR A 469 -2.34 -7.77 23.30
N ALA A 470 -2.19 -8.70 22.37
CA ALA A 470 -1.00 -9.54 22.27
C ALA A 470 0.28 -8.72 22.07
N THR A 471 0.21 -7.64 21.27
CA THR A 471 1.34 -6.75 21.01
C THR A 471 1.76 -5.98 22.24
N MET A 472 0.81 -5.39 22.98
CA MET A 472 1.10 -4.61 24.18
C MET A 472 1.65 -5.49 25.31
N VAL A 473 1.09 -6.69 25.49
CA VAL A 473 1.61 -7.65 26.47
C VAL A 473 3.02 -8.11 26.09
N ALA A 474 3.27 -8.40 24.82
CA ALA A 474 4.60 -8.78 24.35
C ALA A 474 5.64 -7.66 24.55
N ALA A 475 5.26 -6.41 24.31
CA ALA A 475 6.11 -5.25 24.53
C ALA A 475 6.42 -5.04 26.02
N ALA A 476 5.43 -5.17 26.89
CA ALA A 476 5.62 -5.05 28.33
C ALA A 476 6.57 -6.12 28.89
N ARG A 477 6.41 -7.39 28.46
CA ARG A 477 7.29 -8.49 28.84
C ARG A 477 8.74 -8.34 28.37
N GLU A 478 8.97 -7.62 27.26
CA GLU A 478 10.33 -7.31 26.82
C GLU A 478 11.04 -6.32 27.75
N LEU A 479 10.27 -5.46 28.42
CA LEU A 479 10.82 -4.36 29.23
C LEU A 479 10.90 -4.67 30.72
N GLU A 480 10.05 -5.53 31.22
CA GLU A 480 9.87 -5.78 32.63
C GLU A 480 10.02 -7.27 32.95
N GLU A 481 10.92 -7.59 33.84
CA GLU A 481 11.05 -8.95 34.42
C GLU A 481 10.01 -9.10 35.52
N GLY A 482 9.20 -10.17 35.47
CA GLY A 482 8.24 -10.53 36.51
C GLY A 482 6.77 -10.37 36.12
N ASP A 483 5.91 -10.20 37.13
CA ASP A 483 4.46 -10.11 36.96
C ASP A 483 4.02 -8.74 36.41
N ILE A 484 3.37 -8.78 35.28
CA ILE A 484 2.82 -7.59 34.58
C ILE A 484 1.29 -7.46 34.78
N ALA A 485 0.66 -8.33 35.59
CA ALA A 485 -0.79 -8.38 35.75
C ALA A 485 -1.37 -7.05 36.26
N ASN A 486 -0.65 -6.37 37.17
CA ASN A 486 -1.07 -5.08 37.70
C ASN A 486 -0.74 -3.86 36.81
N ARG A 487 -0.19 -4.08 35.62
CA ARG A 487 0.26 -3.01 34.69
C ARG A 487 -0.81 -2.57 33.71
N PHE A 488 -1.89 -3.32 33.58
CA PHE A 488 -2.89 -3.09 32.56
C PHE A 488 -4.29 -2.80 33.12
N PHE A 489 -4.99 -1.91 32.44
CA PHE A 489 -6.43 -1.66 32.57
C PHE A 489 -7.02 -1.58 31.16
N VAL A 490 -8.10 -2.31 30.89
CA VAL A 490 -8.69 -2.42 29.57
C VAL A 490 -10.20 -2.27 29.63
N ALA A 491 -10.71 -1.34 28.86
CA ALA A 491 -12.13 -1.10 28.66
C ALA A 491 -12.47 -1.13 27.17
N ALA A 492 -13.66 -1.59 26.82
CA ALA A 492 -14.14 -1.64 25.45
C ALA A 492 -15.59 -1.19 25.35
N SER A 493 -15.96 -0.61 24.22
CA SER A 493 -17.32 -0.38 23.80
C SER A 493 -17.63 -1.27 22.61
N TYR A 494 -18.75 -1.96 22.66
CA TYR A 494 -19.17 -2.87 21.59
C TYR A 494 -19.32 -2.13 20.27
N LEU A 495 -18.74 -2.67 19.19
CA LEU A 495 -18.71 -2.10 17.85
C LEU A 495 -18.24 -0.62 17.77
N SER A 496 -17.53 -0.14 18.79
CA SER A 496 -17.00 1.22 18.86
C SER A 496 -15.50 1.22 19.10
N THR A 497 -15.04 1.23 20.34
CA THR A 497 -13.62 1.36 20.69
C THR A 497 -13.15 0.37 21.75
N ALA A 498 -11.85 0.06 21.75
CA ALA A 498 -11.17 -0.59 22.86
C ALA A 498 -9.98 0.26 23.31
N THR A 499 -9.88 0.52 24.59
CA THR A 499 -8.83 1.32 25.21
C THR A 499 -7.99 0.46 26.13
N VAL A 500 -6.70 0.43 25.88
CA VAL A 500 -5.71 -0.27 26.73
C VAL A 500 -4.84 0.77 27.42
N LEU A 501 -4.84 0.77 28.73
CA LEU A 501 -3.93 1.55 29.56
C LEU A 501 -2.81 0.63 30.05
N TYR A 502 -1.57 1.05 29.88
CA TYR A 502 -0.40 0.47 30.53
C TYR A 502 0.20 1.47 31.48
N LYS A 503 0.46 1.11 32.72
CA LYS A 503 1.10 1.99 33.71
C LYS A 503 2.44 1.42 34.14
N ARG A 504 3.50 2.21 33.96
CA ARG A 504 4.82 1.88 34.48
C ARG A 504 4.78 1.89 36.01
N GLY A 505 5.19 0.81 36.63
CA GLY A 505 5.12 0.65 38.09
C GLY A 505 3.80 0.07 38.61
N GLY A 506 2.79 -0.14 37.73
CA GLY A 506 1.50 -0.76 38.09
C GLY A 506 0.44 0.22 38.61
N PHE A 507 -0.81 -0.23 38.56
CA PHE A 507 -1.95 0.51 39.07
C PHE A 507 -2.14 0.32 40.56
N LEU A 508 -2.52 1.39 41.25
CA LEU A 508 -2.92 1.33 42.65
C LEU A 508 -4.41 0.94 42.74
N PRO A 509 -4.87 0.31 43.84
CA PRO A 509 -6.27 -0.08 44.01
C PRO A 509 -7.25 1.10 43.86
N ASP A 510 -6.88 2.29 44.34
CA ASP A 510 -7.72 3.51 44.21
C ASP A 510 -7.83 3.97 42.75
N GLU A 511 -6.75 3.83 41.98
CA GLU A 511 -6.75 4.18 40.56
C GLU A 511 -7.66 3.24 39.79
N ILE A 512 -7.58 1.94 40.08
CA ILE A 512 -8.46 0.92 39.48
C ILE A 512 -9.93 1.23 39.78
N ARG A 513 -10.25 1.57 41.06
CA ARG A 513 -11.62 1.95 41.43
C ARG A 513 -12.15 3.16 40.65
N LYS A 514 -11.32 4.19 40.48
CA LYS A 514 -11.69 5.39 39.71
C LYS A 514 -11.91 5.07 38.23
N LEU A 515 -11.02 4.29 37.63
CA LEU A 515 -11.12 3.87 36.22
C LEU A 515 -12.36 2.98 36.00
N ALA A 516 -12.59 1.99 36.86
CA ALA A 516 -13.75 1.10 36.78
C ALA A 516 -15.08 1.85 36.99
N ALA A 517 -15.13 2.83 37.89
CA ALA A 517 -16.30 3.68 38.08
C ALA A 517 -16.59 4.53 36.84
N HIS A 518 -15.54 5.09 36.22
CA HIS A 518 -15.67 5.84 34.99
C HIS A 518 -16.12 4.97 33.81
N THR A 519 -15.57 3.74 33.69
CA THR A 519 -15.96 2.77 32.66
C THR A 519 -17.46 2.49 32.73
N ARG A 520 -17.98 2.26 33.93
CA ARG A 520 -19.44 2.09 34.14
C ARG A 520 -20.23 3.35 33.79
N ALA A 521 -19.75 4.54 34.19
CA ALA A 521 -20.39 5.80 33.86
C ALA A 521 -20.43 6.10 32.37
N MET A 522 -19.50 5.56 31.59
CA MET A 522 -19.48 5.63 30.14
C MET A 522 -20.26 4.51 29.44
N SER A 523 -20.88 3.60 30.20
CA SER A 523 -21.49 2.39 29.65
C SER A 523 -20.53 1.56 28.78
N PHE A 524 -19.25 1.52 29.18
CA PHE A 524 -18.26 0.66 28.56
C PHE A 524 -18.09 -0.62 29.36
N ASP A 525 -17.67 -1.69 28.68
CA ASP A 525 -17.39 -2.97 29.31
C ASP A 525 -15.97 -3.01 29.86
N ALA A 526 -15.83 -3.55 31.09
CA ALA A 526 -14.54 -3.89 31.63
C ALA A 526 -14.01 -5.20 31.01
N VAL A 527 -12.88 -5.10 30.30
CA VAL A 527 -12.25 -6.27 29.68
C VAL A 527 -11.17 -6.86 30.58
N TYR A 528 -10.34 -6.01 31.21
CA TYR A 528 -9.31 -6.46 32.12
C TYR A 528 -8.87 -5.36 33.09
N TYR A 529 -8.76 -5.72 34.34
CA TYR A 529 -7.98 -5.03 35.37
C TYR A 529 -7.65 -5.99 36.51
N PRO A 530 -6.65 -5.74 37.35
CA PRO A 530 -6.32 -6.60 38.49
C PRO A 530 -7.50 -6.75 39.45
N GLY A 531 -7.98 -7.96 39.67
CA GLY A 531 -9.14 -8.25 40.52
C GLY A 531 -10.49 -8.24 39.82
N LEU A 532 -10.55 -8.11 38.51
CA LEU A 532 -11.77 -8.34 37.75
C LEU A 532 -12.17 -9.83 37.83
N GLU A 533 -13.36 -10.11 38.31
CA GLU A 533 -13.94 -11.45 38.25
C GLU A 533 -14.17 -11.91 36.83
N TYR A 534 -13.85 -13.14 36.54
CA TYR A 534 -13.83 -13.72 35.20
C TYR A 534 -14.41 -15.14 35.26
N ASP A 535 -15.44 -15.37 34.46
CA ASP A 535 -16.04 -16.70 34.31
C ASP A 535 -15.35 -17.47 33.17
N GLU A 536 -14.44 -18.36 33.53
CA GLU A 536 -13.67 -19.15 32.56
C GLU A 536 -14.56 -20.09 31.74
N SER A 537 -15.70 -20.55 32.24
CA SER A 537 -16.59 -21.46 31.55
C SER A 537 -17.35 -20.76 30.40
N GLN A 538 -17.84 -19.55 30.63
CA GLN A 538 -18.50 -18.73 29.61
C GLN A 538 -17.53 -18.30 28.53
N THR A 539 -16.34 -17.87 28.88
CA THR A 539 -15.33 -17.42 27.91
C THR A 539 -14.76 -18.57 27.06
N ALA A 540 -14.61 -19.77 27.63
CA ALA A 540 -14.24 -20.94 26.84
C ALA A 540 -15.31 -21.32 25.81
N LYS A 541 -16.58 -21.19 26.17
CA LYS A 541 -17.73 -21.44 25.29
C LYS A 541 -17.74 -20.48 24.11
N VAL A 542 -17.45 -19.20 24.30
CA VAL A 542 -17.41 -18.19 23.22
C VAL A 542 -16.44 -18.58 22.10
N LEU A 543 -15.27 -19.11 22.42
CA LEU A 543 -14.31 -19.58 21.43
C LEU A 543 -14.90 -20.70 20.56
N ASP A 544 -15.60 -21.65 21.19
CA ASP A 544 -16.22 -22.77 20.46
C ASP A 544 -17.44 -22.29 19.65
N ASP A 545 -18.20 -21.32 20.14
CA ASP A 545 -19.34 -20.74 19.43
C ASP A 545 -18.87 -19.96 18.19
N TYR A 546 -17.82 -19.14 18.29
CA TYR A 546 -17.22 -18.47 17.11
C TYR A 546 -16.71 -19.50 16.09
N ARG A 547 -16.08 -20.60 16.55
CA ARG A 547 -15.62 -21.66 15.64
C ARG A 547 -16.79 -22.35 14.94
N LYS A 548 -17.87 -22.64 15.65
CA LYS A 548 -19.09 -23.24 15.09
C LYS A 548 -19.73 -22.29 14.07
N GLN A 549 -19.88 -21.02 14.41
CA GLN A 549 -20.45 -20.01 13.52
C GLN A 549 -19.68 -19.90 12.19
N ILE A 550 -18.35 -19.99 12.24
CA ILE A 550 -17.51 -19.86 11.06
C ILE A 550 -17.44 -21.15 10.22
N PHE A 551 -17.42 -22.34 10.87
CA PHE A 551 -17.20 -23.62 10.18
C PHE A 551 -18.46 -24.48 10.03
N SER A 552 -19.59 -24.15 10.66
CA SER A 552 -20.82 -24.92 10.47
C SER A 552 -21.46 -24.58 9.13
N ASN A 553 -21.75 -25.63 8.33
CA ASN A 553 -22.66 -25.53 7.18
C ASN A 553 -24.14 -25.39 7.60
N ALA A 554 -24.43 -25.20 8.89
CA ALA A 554 -25.77 -24.94 9.37
C ALA A 554 -26.23 -23.64 8.74
N GLY A 555 -27.01 -23.76 7.67
CA GLY A 555 -27.69 -22.66 7.03
C GLY A 555 -28.32 -21.77 8.08
N LEU A 556 -28.47 -20.53 7.76
CA LEU A 556 -29.18 -19.52 8.51
C LEU A 556 -30.50 -20.12 9.03
N ASP A 557 -30.46 -20.70 10.23
CA ASP A 557 -31.66 -20.95 10.98
C ASP A 557 -32.12 -19.55 11.42
N PRO A 558 -33.29 -19.07 10.97
CA PRO A 558 -33.73 -17.73 11.30
C PRO A 558 -33.89 -17.49 12.83
N GLU A 559 -33.97 -18.57 13.62
CA GLU A 559 -34.04 -18.52 15.08
C GLU A 559 -32.69 -18.35 15.79
N SER A 560 -31.57 -18.54 15.08
CA SER A 560 -30.20 -18.33 15.61
C SER A 560 -29.52 -17.06 15.08
N ALA A 561 -30.26 -16.21 14.37
CA ALA A 561 -29.76 -14.89 13.99
C ALA A 561 -29.38 -14.09 15.25
N PRO A 562 -28.22 -13.42 15.28
CA PRO A 562 -27.91 -12.48 16.36
C PRO A 562 -29.09 -11.51 16.46
N VAL A 563 -29.52 -11.24 17.67
CA VAL A 563 -30.65 -10.37 18.00
C VAL A 563 -30.64 -9.17 17.06
N ALA A 564 -31.63 -9.11 16.19
CA ALA A 564 -31.80 -8.00 15.27
C ALA A 564 -31.84 -6.70 16.08
N ILE A 565 -30.96 -5.76 15.76
CA ILE A 565 -31.05 -4.41 16.31
C ILE A 565 -32.44 -3.91 15.99
N PRO A 566 -33.30 -3.55 16.98
CA PRO A 566 -34.63 -3.05 16.70
C PRO A 566 -34.49 -1.83 15.78
N ALA A 567 -35.25 -1.82 14.69
CA ALA A 567 -35.35 -0.65 13.83
C ALA A 567 -35.76 0.54 14.67
N ALA A 568 -35.03 1.65 14.56
CA ALA A 568 -35.41 2.89 15.24
C ALA A 568 -36.85 3.26 14.89
N GLY A 569 -37.75 3.14 15.86
CA GLY A 569 -39.16 3.46 15.66
C GLY A 569 -40.18 2.59 16.41
N SER A 570 -39.79 1.52 17.10
CA SER A 570 -40.73 0.79 17.97
C SER A 570 -40.63 1.31 19.40
N GLU A 571 -41.61 2.10 19.84
CA GLU A 571 -41.89 2.31 21.24
C GLU A 571 -42.23 0.96 21.89
N SER A 572 -41.31 0.32 22.51
CA SER A 572 -41.53 -0.76 23.42
C SER A 572 -40.38 -0.94 24.37
N ALA A 573 -40.68 -0.78 25.64
CA ALA A 573 -40.01 -1.21 26.85
C ALA A 573 -38.49 -0.95 26.87
N ALA A 574 -38.04 -0.22 27.88
CA ALA A 574 -36.61 -0.10 28.22
C ALA A 574 -35.92 -1.48 28.08
N PRO A 575 -34.80 -1.59 27.37
CA PRO A 575 -34.09 -2.87 27.30
C PRO A 575 -33.77 -3.29 28.72
N GLU A 576 -34.26 -4.47 29.12
CA GLU A 576 -33.72 -5.14 30.28
C GLU A 576 -32.23 -5.15 30.12
N THR A 577 -31.50 -4.48 31.01
CA THR A 577 -30.05 -4.56 31.10
C THR A 577 -29.70 -6.01 31.34
N THR A 578 -29.45 -6.73 30.26
CA THR A 578 -28.88 -8.08 30.39
C THR A 578 -27.49 -7.90 31.02
N ASP A 579 -27.36 -8.28 32.28
CA ASP A 579 -26.09 -8.27 33.05
C ASP A 579 -25.04 -9.24 32.48
N HIS A 580 -25.23 -9.72 31.24
CA HIS A 580 -24.30 -10.65 30.60
C HIS A 580 -23.37 -9.92 29.63
N PRO A 581 -22.05 -10.02 29.79
CA PRO A 581 -21.10 -9.43 28.85
C PRO A 581 -21.31 -9.98 27.43
N LEU A 582 -21.16 -9.11 26.43
CA LEU A 582 -21.27 -9.46 25.01
C LEU A 582 -20.17 -10.46 24.58
N PRO A 583 -20.37 -11.28 23.55
CA PRO A 583 -19.40 -12.26 23.09
C PRO A 583 -18.01 -11.69 22.81
N ALA A 584 -17.91 -10.51 22.16
CA ALA A 584 -16.65 -9.84 21.92
C ALA A 584 -15.92 -9.43 23.22
N THR A 585 -16.67 -8.98 24.25
CA THR A 585 -16.13 -8.66 25.57
C THR A 585 -15.61 -9.92 26.26
N LEU A 586 -16.39 -11.02 26.26
CA LEU A 586 -15.96 -12.32 26.80
C LEU A 586 -14.71 -12.84 26.11
N MET A 587 -14.62 -12.72 24.78
CA MET A 587 -13.39 -13.09 24.04
C MET A 587 -12.19 -12.21 24.42
N GLY A 588 -12.42 -10.91 24.62
CA GLY A 588 -11.41 -9.99 25.14
C GLY A 588 -10.93 -10.38 26.54
N GLN A 589 -11.84 -10.71 27.46
CA GLN A 589 -11.53 -11.18 28.83
C GLN A 589 -10.70 -12.47 28.77
N LEU A 590 -11.12 -13.46 27.98
CA LEU A 590 -10.34 -14.68 27.76
C LEU A 590 -8.93 -14.38 27.26
N ALA A 591 -8.82 -13.50 26.27
CA ALA A 591 -7.54 -13.12 25.68
C ALA A 591 -6.61 -12.50 26.74
N TRP A 592 -7.08 -11.53 27.53
CA TRP A 592 -6.25 -10.88 28.54
C TRP A 592 -5.83 -11.85 29.64
N HIS A 593 -6.73 -12.67 30.18
CA HIS A 593 -6.38 -13.66 31.17
C HIS A 593 -5.32 -14.63 30.65
N ARG A 594 -5.50 -15.17 29.47
CA ARG A 594 -4.54 -16.09 28.86
C ARG A 594 -3.24 -15.43 28.42
N LEU A 595 -3.27 -14.16 28.01
CA LEU A 595 -2.06 -13.39 27.74
C LEU A 595 -1.25 -13.13 29.02
N ILE A 596 -1.89 -12.83 30.15
CA ILE A 596 -1.23 -12.54 31.42
C ILE A 596 -0.79 -13.81 32.14
N LEU A 597 -1.68 -14.79 32.32
CA LEU A 597 -1.42 -15.99 33.10
C LEU A 597 -0.74 -17.13 32.32
N GLY A 598 -0.73 -17.00 30.98
CA GLY A 598 -0.21 -18.04 30.07
C GLY A 598 -1.31 -18.86 29.42
N GLY A 599 -0.94 -19.63 28.39
CA GLY A 599 -1.88 -20.43 27.60
C GLY A 599 -2.56 -19.70 26.45
N TRP A 600 -2.14 -18.48 26.12
CA TRP A 600 -2.66 -17.75 24.95
C TRP A 600 -2.36 -18.46 23.64
N GLU A 601 -1.22 -19.12 23.50
CA GLU A 601 -0.86 -19.85 22.29
C GLU A 601 -1.87 -20.94 21.93
N ASP A 602 -2.42 -21.65 22.91
CA ASP A 602 -3.45 -22.69 22.70
C ASP A 602 -4.75 -22.06 22.20
N VAL A 603 -5.19 -20.96 22.82
CA VAL A 603 -6.39 -20.21 22.41
C VAL A 603 -6.17 -19.67 20.99
N ALA A 604 -5.02 -19.03 20.75
CA ALA A 604 -4.66 -18.46 19.46
C ALA A 604 -4.57 -19.52 18.36
N GLN A 605 -4.12 -20.76 18.67
CA GLN A 605 -4.12 -21.85 17.70
C GLN A 605 -5.53 -22.32 17.35
N ARG A 606 -6.43 -22.38 18.32
CA ARG A 606 -7.84 -22.77 18.14
C ARG A 606 -8.66 -21.68 17.46
N TYR A 607 -8.33 -20.40 17.68
CA TYR A 607 -9.02 -19.29 17.04
C TYR A 607 -8.73 -19.28 15.54
N VAL A 608 -9.73 -18.97 14.70
CA VAL A 608 -9.62 -19.04 13.24
C VAL A 608 -8.69 -17.95 12.71
N PHE A 609 -8.72 -16.80 13.36
CA PHE A 609 -7.97 -15.64 12.93
C PHE A 609 -6.56 -15.60 13.53
N ASP A 610 -5.63 -14.97 12.79
CA ASP A 610 -4.26 -14.74 13.27
C ASP A 610 -4.25 -13.57 14.27
N THR A 611 -3.85 -13.86 15.50
CA THR A 611 -3.75 -12.90 16.60
C THR A 611 -2.31 -12.68 17.07
N ARG A 612 -1.32 -13.05 16.25
CA ARG A 612 0.11 -12.83 16.56
C ARG A 612 0.39 -11.34 16.74
N PRO A 613 1.30 -10.95 17.65
CA PRO A 613 1.73 -9.56 17.82
C PRO A 613 2.20 -8.91 16.52
N LEU A 614 1.91 -7.62 16.35
CA LEU A 614 2.49 -6.84 15.28
C LEU A 614 3.97 -6.57 15.58
N THR A 615 4.82 -6.64 14.55
CA THR A 615 6.25 -6.35 14.63
C THR A 615 6.67 -5.45 13.48
N ASN A 616 7.84 -4.82 13.56
CA ASN A 616 8.37 -4.02 12.44
C ASN A 616 8.52 -4.85 11.16
N THR A 617 8.76 -6.15 11.27
CA THR A 617 8.83 -7.05 10.11
C THR A 617 7.46 -7.47 9.59
N ARG A 618 6.40 -7.36 10.42
CA ARG A 618 5.02 -7.71 10.07
C ARG A 618 4.03 -6.72 10.69
N PRO A 619 3.97 -5.49 10.18
CA PRO A 619 3.19 -4.40 10.77
C PRO A 619 1.73 -4.37 10.30
N TYR A 620 1.09 -5.53 10.12
CA TYR A 620 -0.23 -5.63 9.50
C TYR A 620 -1.30 -6.08 10.49
N PHE A 621 -2.38 -5.32 10.60
CA PHE A 621 -3.61 -5.82 11.22
C PHE A 621 -4.32 -6.82 10.30
N ALA A 622 -4.26 -6.62 8.97
CA ALA A 622 -4.85 -7.54 7.99
C ALA A 622 -4.16 -8.93 7.96
N GLY A 623 -4.72 -9.83 7.16
CA GLY A 623 -4.22 -11.20 7.05
C GLY A 623 -4.66 -12.07 8.24
N PHE A 624 -5.89 -11.87 8.68
CA PHE A 624 -6.41 -12.54 9.87
C PHE A 624 -6.62 -14.03 9.67
N VAL A 625 -7.13 -14.46 8.52
CA VAL A 625 -7.35 -15.90 8.28
C VAL A 625 -6.01 -16.59 8.10
N LYS A 626 -5.78 -17.62 8.91
CA LYS A 626 -4.57 -18.44 8.78
C LYS A 626 -4.58 -19.15 7.44
N THR A 627 -3.45 -19.16 6.74
CA THR A 627 -3.30 -19.83 5.44
C THR A 627 -3.75 -21.28 5.44
N ARG A 628 -3.56 -22.02 6.54
CA ARG A 628 -4.02 -23.41 6.70
C ARG A 628 -5.54 -23.56 6.72
N ASP A 629 -6.27 -22.53 7.17
CA ASP A 629 -7.72 -22.55 7.33
C ASP A 629 -8.44 -21.89 6.13
N LEU A 630 -7.69 -21.22 5.25
CA LEU A 630 -8.23 -20.56 4.06
C LEU A 630 -9.09 -21.49 3.17
N PRO A 631 -8.71 -22.75 2.87
CA PRO A 631 -9.56 -23.64 2.09
C PRO A 631 -10.91 -23.95 2.73
N ARG A 632 -11.00 -23.92 4.08
CA ARG A 632 -12.24 -24.19 4.82
C ARG A 632 -13.19 -22.99 4.85
N VAL A 633 -12.64 -21.78 4.62
CA VAL A 633 -13.39 -20.53 4.69
C VAL A 633 -13.87 -20.10 3.30
N VAL A 634 -13.35 -20.71 2.22
CA VAL A 634 -13.74 -20.37 0.83
C VAL A 634 -15.26 -20.52 0.60
N ASP A 635 -15.91 -21.45 1.29
CA ASP A 635 -17.37 -21.65 1.18
C ASP A 635 -18.19 -20.64 2.01
N ARG A 636 -17.52 -19.87 2.87
CA ARG A 636 -18.12 -18.90 3.79
C ARG A 636 -17.48 -17.51 3.66
N LEU A 637 -17.27 -17.06 2.42
CA LEU A 637 -16.68 -15.75 2.13
C LEU A 637 -17.56 -14.58 2.60
N ASP A 638 -18.83 -14.82 2.81
CA ASP A 638 -19.78 -13.89 3.43
C ASP A 638 -19.36 -13.43 4.83
N LEU A 639 -18.77 -14.34 5.62
CA LEU A 639 -18.26 -14.04 6.97
C LEU A 639 -16.92 -13.24 6.95
N LEU A 640 -16.28 -13.20 5.79
CA LEU A 640 -15.03 -12.48 5.58
C LEU A 640 -15.25 -11.16 4.82
N GLN A 641 -16.48 -10.67 4.78
CA GLN A 641 -16.81 -9.45 4.07
C GLN A 641 -15.96 -8.27 4.56
N ASP A 642 -15.61 -8.23 5.84
CA ASP A 642 -14.72 -7.22 6.41
C ASP A 642 -13.26 -7.36 5.95
N GLU A 643 -12.87 -8.54 5.43
CA GLU A 643 -11.52 -8.84 4.94
C GLU A 643 -11.43 -8.87 3.41
N TRP A 644 -12.43 -8.31 2.72
CA TRP A 644 -12.45 -8.33 1.25
C TRP A 644 -11.14 -7.84 0.61
N GLY A 645 -10.43 -6.91 1.24
CA GLY A 645 -9.12 -6.44 0.77
C GLY A 645 -8.06 -7.55 0.73
N TYR A 646 -8.02 -8.41 1.75
CA TYR A 646 -7.11 -9.56 1.79
C TYR A 646 -7.53 -10.65 0.80
N LEU A 647 -8.84 -10.92 0.70
CA LEU A 647 -9.37 -11.87 -0.30
C LEU A 647 -9.11 -11.39 -1.74
N LEU A 648 -9.17 -10.08 -1.98
CA LEU A 648 -8.84 -9.49 -3.27
C LEU A 648 -7.38 -9.75 -3.68
N LEU A 649 -6.44 -9.79 -2.75
CA LEU A 649 -5.04 -10.13 -3.04
C LEU A 649 -4.90 -11.57 -3.56
N TRP A 650 -5.59 -12.52 -2.93
CA TRP A 650 -5.61 -13.91 -3.40
C TRP A 650 -6.30 -14.05 -4.77
N ALA A 651 -7.41 -13.34 -4.97
CA ALA A 651 -8.10 -13.28 -6.25
C ALA A 651 -7.20 -12.65 -7.33
N THR A 652 -6.49 -11.58 -7.01
CA THR A 652 -5.53 -10.93 -7.92
C THR A 652 -4.40 -11.88 -8.30
N LEU A 653 -3.84 -12.63 -7.35
CA LEU A 653 -2.81 -13.64 -7.63
C LEU A 653 -3.35 -14.74 -8.55
N ALA A 654 -4.55 -15.26 -8.29
CA ALA A 654 -5.17 -16.27 -9.13
C ALA A 654 -5.41 -15.75 -10.56
N VAL A 655 -5.95 -14.53 -10.70
CA VAL A 655 -6.15 -13.89 -12.02
C VAL A 655 -4.82 -13.63 -12.72
N ALA A 656 -3.80 -13.17 -11.99
CA ALA A 656 -2.46 -12.96 -12.54
C ALA A 656 -1.85 -14.26 -13.09
N CYS A 657 -1.95 -15.36 -12.36
CA CYS A 657 -1.48 -16.67 -12.80
C CYS A 657 -2.28 -17.17 -14.03
N LEU A 658 -3.61 -17.08 -13.98
CA LEU A 658 -4.50 -17.53 -15.06
C LEU A 658 -4.31 -16.71 -16.34
N ALA A 659 -4.11 -15.39 -16.23
CA ALA A 659 -3.87 -14.51 -17.36
C ALA A 659 -2.45 -14.67 -17.94
N SER A 660 -1.45 -14.87 -17.07
CA SER A 660 -0.06 -15.02 -17.49
C SER A 660 0.18 -16.35 -18.25
N LEU A 661 -0.51 -17.41 -17.87
CA LEU A 661 -0.34 -18.72 -18.48
C LEU A 661 -0.63 -18.72 -20.01
N PRO A 662 -1.77 -18.22 -20.50
CA PRO A 662 -1.99 -18.07 -21.95
C PRO A 662 -0.94 -17.19 -22.64
N LEU A 663 -0.55 -16.07 -22.03
CA LEU A 663 0.43 -15.14 -22.61
C LEU A 663 1.81 -15.78 -22.80
N ILE A 664 2.17 -16.74 -21.96
CA ILE A 664 3.40 -17.53 -22.11
C ILE A 664 3.21 -18.66 -23.12
N LEU A 665 2.06 -19.37 -23.10
CA LEU A 665 1.81 -20.54 -23.91
C LEU A 665 1.40 -20.23 -25.36
N ILE A 666 0.63 -19.15 -25.61
CA ILE A 666 0.17 -18.80 -26.96
C ILE A 666 1.35 -18.58 -27.92
N PRO A 667 2.39 -17.80 -27.59
CA PRO A 667 3.57 -17.69 -28.43
C PRO A 667 4.28 -19.02 -28.68
N LEU A 668 4.26 -19.95 -27.71
CA LEU A 668 4.82 -21.30 -27.87
C LEU A 668 4.00 -22.11 -28.87
N ILE A 669 2.67 -22.04 -28.84
CA ILE A 669 1.79 -22.76 -29.74
C ILE A 669 1.94 -22.26 -31.20
N PHE A 670 1.82 -20.93 -31.38
CA PHE A 670 1.91 -20.32 -32.72
C PHE A 670 3.34 -20.26 -33.27
N GLY A 671 4.32 -20.14 -32.38
CA GLY A 671 5.74 -20.16 -32.72
C GLY A 671 6.37 -21.55 -32.71
N TRP A 672 5.58 -22.63 -32.62
CA TRP A 672 6.05 -24.02 -32.43
C TRP A 672 7.24 -24.38 -33.33
N ARG A 673 7.14 -24.11 -34.63
CA ARG A 673 8.20 -24.39 -35.60
C ARG A 673 9.48 -23.56 -35.38
N THR A 674 9.36 -22.34 -34.84
CA THR A 674 10.46 -21.42 -34.66
C THR A 674 11.08 -21.54 -33.28
N ILE A 675 10.24 -21.68 -32.25
CA ILE A 675 10.66 -21.73 -30.84
C ILE A 675 11.10 -23.13 -30.43
N PHE A 676 10.45 -24.21 -30.97
CA PHE A 676 10.75 -25.61 -30.66
C PHE A 676 11.80 -26.25 -31.54
N ARG A 677 12.33 -25.57 -32.55
CA ARG A 677 13.58 -26.04 -33.16
C ARG A 677 14.60 -26.27 -32.05
N ARG A 678 15.31 -27.41 -32.10
CA ARG A 678 16.22 -27.95 -31.08
C ARG A 678 17.17 -26.86 -30.50
N ASN A 679 16.67 -26.06 -29.58
CA ASN A 679 17.50 -25.18 -28.79
C ASN A 679 17.73 -25.82 -27.41
N PRO A 680 18.93 -26.25 -27.11
CA PRO A 680 19.21 -26.78 -25.77
C PRO A 680 18.98 -25.67 -24.72
N GLY A 681 18.33 -26.02 -23.61
CA GLY A 681 18.21 -25.11 -22.46
C GLY A 681 17.01 -24.16 -22.44
N LYS A 682 15.98 -24.31 -23.28
CA LYS A 682 14.79 -23.41 -23.29
C LYS A 682 14.14 -23.26 -21.93
N LEU A 683 13.91 -24.36 -21.19
CA LEU A 683 13.31 -24.32 -19.87
C LEU A 683 14.17 -23.47 -18.90
N ARG A 684 15.49 -23.59 -18.98
CA ARG A 684 16.39 -22.79 -18.14
C ARG A 684 16.35 -21.29 -18.50
N VAL A 685 16.12 -20.96 -19.78
CA VAL A 685 15.91 -19.56 -20.22
C VAL A 685 14.59 -19.01 -19.68
N ILE A 686 13.53 -19.84 -19.68
CA ILE A 686 12.24 -19.46 -19.05
C ILE A 686 12.47 -19.16 -17.57
N ILE A 687 13.11 -20.07 -16.83
CA ILE A 687 13.41 -19.91 -15.41
C ILE A 687 14.21 -18.62 -15.19
N TYR A 688 15.19 -18.33 -16.05
CA TYR A 688 15.98 -17.11 -15.96
C TYR A 688 15.12 -15.85 -15.98
N PHE A 689 14.29 -15.66 -17.03
CA PHE A 689 13.50 -14.44 -17.17
C PHE A 689 12.33 -14.39 -16.17
N ALA A 690 11.79 -15.55 -15.76
CA ALA A 690 10.82 -15.64 -14.68
C ALA A 690 11.41 -15.16 -13.34
N CYS A 691 12.60 -15.63 -12.99
CA CYS A 691 13.31 -15.21 -11.79
C CYS A 691 13.65 -13.72 -11.80
N LEU A 692 14.03 -13.16 -12.95
CA LEU A 692 14.30 -11.72 -13.06
C LEU A 692 13.03 -10.89 -12.87
N GLY A 693 11.92 -11.29 -13.52
CA GLY A 693 10.65 -10.57 -13.41
C GLY A 693 10.11 -10.58 -11.98
N ALA A 694 9.96 -11.77 -11.42
CA ALA A 694 9.47 -11.92 -10.05
C ALA A 694 10.41 -11.27 -9.03
N GLY A 695 11.72 -11.53 -9.15
CA GLY A 695 12.73 -11.01 -8.21
C GLY A 695 12.80 -9.48 -8.19
N TYR A 696 12.79 -8.83 -9.35
CA TYR A 696 12.87 -7.37 -9.44
C TYR A 696 11.67 -6.70 -8.75
N ILE A 697 10.47 -7.09 -9.12
CA ILE A 697 9.26 -6.49 -8.57
C ILE A 697 9.06 -6.81 -7.08
N MET A 698 9.46 -8.02 -6.63
CA MET A 698 9.41 -8.36 -5.21
C MET A 698 10.34 -7.46 -4.39
N VAL A 699 11.51 -7.13 -4.90
CA VAL A 699 12.42 -6.17 -4.25
C VAL A 699 11.80 -4.78 -4.25
N GLU A 700 11.27 -4.32 -5.39
CA GLU A 700 10.68 -3.00 -5.51
C GLU A 700 9.51 -2.81 -4.55
N VAL A 701 8.52 -3.68 -4.59
CA VAL A 701 7.32 -3.57 -3.73
C VAL A 701 7.66 -3.84 -2.26
N GLY A 702 8.52 -4.84 -1.98
CA GLY A 702 8.92 -5.17 -0.61
C GLY A 702 9.67 -4.01 0.07
N LEU A 703 10.63 -3.40 -0.63
CA LEU A 703 11.36 -2.26 -0.08
C LEU A 703 10.51 -1.00 0.08
N ILE A 704 9.42 -0.80 -0.72
CA ILE A 704 8.48 0.31 -0.47
C ILE A 704 7.92 0.22 0.94
N SER A 705 7.46 -0.97 1.34
CA SER A 705 6.91 -1.23 2.67
C SER A 705 7.98 -1.11 3.76
N ASP A 706 9.17 -1.68 3.57
CA ASP A 706 10.27 -1.58 4.54
C ASP A 706 10.69 -0.12 4.77
N PHE A 707 10.84 0.66 3.71
CA PHE A 707 11.31 2.05 3.82
C PHE A 707 10.30 2.99 4.49
N MET A 708 9.02 2.61 4.59
CA MET A 708 8.06 3.33 5.42
C MET A 708 8.48 3.37 6.89
N LEU A 709 9.24 2.38 7.36
CA LEU A 709 9.76 2.37 8.73
C LEU A 709 10.63 3.60 9.04
N ALA A 710 11.44 4.04 8.07
CA ALA A 710 12.31 5.21 8.22
C ALA A 710 11.67 6.52 7.70
N LEU A 711 10.89 6.47 6.62
CA LEU A 711 10.32 7.64 5.96
C LEU A 711 8.92 8.01 6.44
N SER A 712 8.23 7.09 7.15
CA SER A 712 6.93 7.29 7.81
C SER A 712 5.77 7.70 6.89
N ASN A 713 5.94 7.60 5.57
CA ASN A 713 4.91 7.93 4.59
C ASN A 713 5.03 7.03 3.36
N ALA A 714 3.92 6.38 3.01
CA ALA A 714 3.86 5.43 1.90
C ALA A 714 4.19 6.07 0.54
N THR A 715 3.66 7.27 0.28
CA THR A 715 3.87 7.95 -1.00
C THR A 715 5.32 8.41 -1.16
N VAL A 716 5.92 8.95 -0.09
CA VAL A 716 7.35 9.33 -0.10
C VAL A 716 8.22 8.09 -0.25
N SER A 717 7.94 7.02 0.49
CA SER A 717 8.68 5.75 0.38
C SER A 717 8.62 5.20 -1.04
N ALA A 718 7.43 5.10 -1.62
CA ALA A 718 7.25 4.65 -3.00
C ALA A 718 8.01 5.53 -4.00
N SER A 719 7.94 6.86 -3.85
CA SER A 719 8.61 7.80 -4.77
C SER A 719 10.12 7.71 -4.70
N VAL A 720 10.68 7.67 -3.49
CA VAL A 720 12.13 7.51 -3.25
C VAL A 720 12.61 6.18 -3.83
N LEU A 721 11.86 5.12 -3.57
CA LEU A 721 12.27 3.79 -4.00
C LEU A 721 12.12 3.60 -5.51
N ILE A 722 10.97 3.94 -6.10
CA ILE A 722 10.76 3.79 -7.55
C ILE A 722 11.81 4.63 -8.29
N THR A 723 12.02 5.89 -7.89
CA THR A 723 13.06 6.75 -8.49
C THR A 723 14.44 6.15 -8.33
N GLY A 724 14.82 5.76 -7.11
CA GLY A 724 16.13 5.18 -6.82
C GLY A 724 16.37 3.86 -7.57
N MET A 725 15.40 2.94 -7.51
CA MET A 725 15.48 1.65 -8.18
C MET A 725 15.64 1.81 -9.69
N LEU A 726 14.81 2.62 -10.34
CA LEU A 726 14.83 2.80 -11.78
C LEU A 726 16.08 3.55 -12.24
N VAL A 727 16.47 4.65 -11.59
CA VAL A 727 17.66 5.42 -11.97
C VAL A 727 18.93 4.61 -11.75
N PHE A 728 19.09 3.95 -10.61
CA PHE A 728 20.30 3.18 -10.33
C PHE A 728 20.36 1.88 -11.15
N SER A 729 19.24 1.22 -11.41
CA SER A 729 19.19 0.09 -12.35
C SER A 729 19.49 0.55 -13.78
N GLY A 730 19.02 1.73 -14.17
CA GLY A 730 19.39 2.34 -15.45
C GLY A 730 20.89 2.56 -15.57
N LEU A 731 21.54 3.14 -14.55
CA LEU A 731 22.99 3.30 -14.50
C LEU A 731 23.72 1.95 -14.59
N GLY A 732 23.21 0.94 -13.87
CA GLY A 732 23.71 -0.43 -13.95
C GLY A 732 23.61 -1.01 -15.35
N ALA A 733 22.46 -0.82 -16.02
CA ALA A 733 22.24 -1.25 -17.40
C ALA A 733 23.24 -0.60 -18.38
N PHE A 734 23.46 0.70 -18.25
CA PHE A 734 24.44 1.43 -19.05
C PHE A 734 25.87 0.90 -18.82
N TYR A 735 26.24 0.73 -17.56
CA TYR A 735 27.58 0.26 -17.19
C TYR A 735 27.82 -1.20 -17.59
N SER A 736 26.79 -2.03 -17.62
CA SER A 736 26.86 -3.44 -17.99
C SER A 736 27.34 -3.68 -19.43
N GLU A 737 27.18 -2.67 -20.33
CA GLU A 737 27.66 -2.73 -21.72
C GLU A 737 29.16 -3.08 -21.81
N ARG A 738 29.96 -2.60 -20.84
CA ARG A 738 31.41 -2.84 -20.78
C ARG A 738 31.80 -4.31 -20.52
N TYR A 739 30.90 -5.10 -19.99
CA TYR A 739 31.12 -6.47 -19.55
C TYR A 739 30.48 -7.52 -20.45
N LEU A 740 29.89 -7.12 -21.57
CA LEU A 740 29.17 -8.05 -22.47
C LEU A 740 30.12 -9.17 -22.96
N ASP A 741 31.35 -8.87 -23.30
CA ASP A 741 32.32 -9.85 -23.79
C ASP A 741 32.83 -10.78 -22.67
N ARG A 742 32.74 -10.35 -21.42
CA ARG A 742 33.10 -11.10 -20.22
C ARG A 742 31.89 -11.59 -19.41
N ALA A 743 30.71 -11.54 -19.99
CA ALA A 743 29.45 -11.83 -19.30
C ALA A 743 29.46 -13.19 -18.59
N ARG A 744 30.04 -14.22 -19.21
CA ARG A 744 30.12 -15.58 -18.62
C ARG A 744 30.89 -15.62 -17.28
N ARG A 745 31.87 -14.72 -17.07
CA ARG A 745 32.66 -14.65 -15.82
C ARG A 745 32.09 -13.65 -14.81
N VAL A 746 31.48 -12.56 -15.29
CA VAL A 746 31.04 -11.44 -14.45
C VAL A 746 29.65 -11.70 -13.90
N MET A 747 28.71 -12.18 -14.72
CA MET A 747 27.30 -12.31 -14.33
C MET A 747 27.05 -13.23 -13.15
N PRO A 748 27.71 -14.42 -12.99
CA PRO A 748 27.52 -15.22 -11.78
C PRO A 748 27.89 -14.46 -10.50
N LYS A 749 28.94 -13.62 -10.54
CA LYS A 749 29.35 -12.78 -9.40
C LYS A 749 28.32 -11.72 -9.09
N VAL A 750 27.71 -11.11 -10.13
CA VAL A 750 26.64 -10.14 -10.01
C VAL A 750 25.41 -10.78 -9.33
N PHE A 751 25.00 -11.96 -9.79
CA PHE A 751 23.87 -12.69 -9.19
C PHE A 751 24.12 -13.08 -7.73
N ILE A 752 25.32 -13.59 -7.43
CA ILE A 752 25.71 -13.91 -6.04
C ILE A 752 25.67 -12.62 -5.19
N GLY A 753 26.21 -11.52 -5.71
CA GLY A 753 26.19 -10.23 -5.03
C GLY A 753 24.76 -9.76 -4.74
N ILE A 754 23.85 -9.81 -5.72
CA ILE A 754 22.44 -9.46 -5.54
C ILE A 754 21.80 -10.40 -4.50
N GLY A 755 21.93 -11.72 -4.69
CA GLY A 755 21.27 -12.71 -3.83
C GLY A 755 21.72 -12.60 -2.37
N CYS A 756 23.03 -12.55 -2.12
CA CYS A 756 23.58 -12.39 -0.77
C CYS A 756 23.13 -11.06 -0.11
N MET A 757 23.13 -9.97 -0.89
CA MET A 757 22.73 -8.66 -0.39
C MET A 757 21.25 -8.63 -0.02
N LEU A 758 20.37 -9.18 -0.86
CA LEU A 758 18.94 -9.24 -0.60
C LEU A 758 18.61 -10.14 0.60
N ILE A 759 19.31 -11.26 0.75
CA ILE A 759 19.18 -12.11 1.93
C ILE A 759 19.63 -11.37 3.19
N ALA A 760 20.75 -10.64 3.11
CA ALA A 760 21.20 -9.81 4.24
C ALA A 760 20.20 -8.70 4.57
N TYR A 761 19.60 -8.06 3.56
CA TYR A 761 18.53 -7.09 3.78
C TYR A 761 17.32 -7.74 4.44
N GLY A 762 16.85 -8.89 3.96
CA GLY A 762 15.74 -9.60 4.57
C GLY A 762 15.95 -9.98 6.05
N LEU A 763 17.21 -10.08 6.50
CA LEU A 763 17.55 -10.43 7.88
C LEU A 763 17.84 -9.22 8.78
N PHE A 764 18.30 -8.10 8.24
CA PHE A 764 18.85 -7.00 9.03
C PHE A 764 18.34 -5.61 8.67
N LEU A 765 17.60 -5.44 7.57
CA LEU A 765 17.21 -4.13 7.05
C LEU A 765 16.32 -3.35 8.02
N ASP A 766 15.41 -4.01 8.72
CA ASP A 766 14.52 -3.42 9.72
C ASP A 766 15.32 -2.65 10.78
N ARG A 767 16.40 -3.26 11.31
CA ARG A 767 17.28 -2.63 12.33
C ARG A 767 18.04 -1.44 11.77
N VAL A 768 18.49 -1.55 10.52
CA VAL A 768 19.19 -0.44 9.83
C VAL A 768 18.23 0.72 9.58
N LEU A 769 17.00 0.43 9.17
CA LEU A 769 15.98 1.45 8.93
C LEU A 769 15.48 2.12 10.22
N ASP A 770 15.36 1.37 11.32
CA ASP A 770 15.09 1.94 12.64
C ASP A 770 16.19 2.94 13.04
N LEU A 771 17.47 2.60 12.83
CA LEU A 771 18.58 3.51 13.08
C LEU A 771 18.52 4.74 12.16
N ILE A 772 18.28 4.56 10.87
CA ILE A 772 18.14 5.66 9.89
C ILE A 772 16.96 6.56 10.27
N GLY A 773 15.85 5.99 10.77
CA GLY A 773 14.69 6.72 11.24
C GLY A 773 15.00 7.74 12.35
N THR A 774 16.09 7.54 13.11
CA THR A 774 16.55 8.48 14.12
C THR A 774 17.29 9.71 13.58
N LEU A 775 17.68 9.70 12.31
CA LEU A 775 18.42 10.80 11.68
C LEU A 775 17.51 11.97 11.32
N ALA A 776 18.10 13.14 11.04
CA ALA A 776 17.39 14.27 10.46
C ALA A 776 16.85 13.91 9.05
N TYR A 777 15.72 14.47 8.65
CA TYR A 777 15.00 14.09 7.44
C TYR A 777 15.86 14.07 6.15
N PRO A 778 16.73 15.09 5.85
CA PRO A 778 17.59 15.02 4.67
C PRO A 778 18.60 13.87 4.72
N LEU A 779 19.14 13.57 5.91
CA LEU A 779 20.08 12.45 6.09
C LEU A 779 19.35 11.11 5.95
N ARG A 780 18.08 11.00 6.39
CA ARG A 780 17.26 9.81 6.14
C ARG A 780 17.11 9.55 4.65
N LEU A 781 16.74 10.57 3.87
CA LEU A 781 16.61 10.44 2.41
C LEU A 781 17.92 9.99 1.75
N ILE A 782 19.05 10.63 2.09
CA ILE A 782 20.36 10.27 1.55
C ILE A 782 20.73 8.83 1.92
N SER A 783 20.51 8.43 3.17
CA SER A 783 20.76 7.05 3.64
C SER A 783 19.88 6.03 2.94
N CYS A 784 18.60 6.36 2.71
CA CYS A 784 17.70 5.52 1.93
C CYS A 784 18.19 5.32 0.48
N PHE A 785 18.61 6.39 -0.21
CA PHE A 785 19.21 6.27 -1.55
C PHE A 785 20.51 5.49 -1.52
N ALA A 786 21.33 5.65 -0.50
CA ALA A 786 22.57 4.88 -0.34
C ALA A 786 22.30 3.37 -0.15
N LEU A 787 21.22 3.00 0.56
CA LEU A 787 20.81 1.61 0.68
C LEU A 787 20.20 1.05 -0.62
N ILE A 788 19.46 1.85 -1.38
CA ILE A 788 18.87 1.43 -2.65
C ILE A 788 19.95 1.22 -3.72
N PHE A 789 21.01 2.05 -3.72
CA PHE A 789 22.00 2.08 -4.79
C PHE A 789 22.65 0.71 -5.07
N PRO A 790 23.25 -0.02 -4.11
CA PRO A 790 24.01 -1.23 -4.42
C PRO A 790 23.14 -2.35 -5.03
N PRO A 791 21.98 -2.75 -4.46
CA PRO A 791 21.15 -3.78 -5.08
C PRO A 791 20.59 -3.32 -6.43
N ALA A 792 20.06 -2.10 -6.53
CA ALA A 792 19.46 -1.60 -7.76
C ALA A 792 20.48 -1.50 -8.90
N PHE A 793 21.68 -0.99 -8.64
CA PHE A 793 22.75 -0.92 -9.63
C PHE A 793 23.11 -2.31 -10.17
N LEU A 794 23.30 -3.30 -9.29
CA LEU A 794 23.60 -4.67 -9.71
C LEU A 794 22.42 -5.31 -10.46
N MET A 795 21.18 -5.07 -10.03
CA MET A 795 19.97 -5.58 -10.68
C MET A 795 19.75 -4.98 -12.07
N GLY A 796 20.41 -3.87 -12.40
CA GLY A 796 20.45 -3.29 -13.74
C GLY A 796 21.21 -4.12 -14.77
N PHE A 797 22.08 -5.07 -14.38
CA PHE A 797 22.92 -5.85 -15.30
C PHE A 797 22.17 -7.02 -15.98
N PRO A 798 21.38 -7.87 -15.28
CA PRO A 798 20.91 -9.15 -15.80
C PRO A 798 20.10 -9.05 -17.08
N MET A 799 19.11 -8.16 -17.11
CA MET A 799 18.18 -8.03 -18.24
C MET A 799 18.88 -7.56 -19.51
N PRO A 800 19.59 -6.42 -19.54
CA PRO A 800 20.23 -5.94 -20.78
C PRO A 800 21.35 -6.84 -21.27
N VAL A 801 22.14 -7.45 -20.37
CA VAL A 801 23.20 -8.40 -20.77
C VAL A 801 22.60 -9.63 -21.44
N ALA A 802 21.50 -10.18 -20.89
CA ALA A 802 20.83 -11.34 -21.48
C ALA A 802 20.20 -10.99 -22.84
N MET A 803 19.49 -9.88 -22.93
CA MET A 803 18.81 -9.45 -24.16
C MET A 803 19.80 -9.15 -25.28
N THR A 804 20.89 -8.42 -24.99
CA THR A 804 21.96 -8.15 -25.97
C THR A 804 22.70 -9.44 -26.37
N SER A 805 22.89 -10.38 -25.43
CA SER A 805 23.48 -11.69 -25.75
C SER A 805 22.58 -12.51 -26.67
N LEU A 806 21.28 -12.52 -26.46
CA LEU A 806 20.32 -13.19 -27.37
C LEU A 806 20.39 -12.58 -28.77
N ALA A 807 20.45 -11.26 -28.90
CA ALA A 807 20.57 -10.56 -30.16
C ALA A 807 21.91 -10.90 -30.87
N ARG A 808 23.05 -10.88 -30.15
CA ARG A 808 24.36 -11.23 -30.70
C ARG A 808 24.48 -12.69 -31.17
N LEU A 809 23.74 -13.60 -30.52
CA LEU A 809 23.71 -15.03 -30.87
C LEU A 809 22.69 -15.37 -31.97
N GLY A 810 22.07 -14.37 -32.62
CA GLY A 810 21.02 -14.57 -33.63
C GLY A 810 19.74 -15.20 -33.10
N LYS A 811 19.48 -15.11 -31.79
CA LYS A 811 18.30 -15.60 -31.12
C LYS A 811 17.19 -14.54 -31.00
N ASP A 812 17.07 -13.64 -31.96
CA ASP A 812 16.13 -12.52 -31.96
C ASP A 812 14.67 -12.98 -31.82
N HIS A 813 14.37 -14.23 -32.20
CA HIS A 813 13.05 -14.83 -32.03
C HIS A 813 12.71 -15.10 -30.54
N MET A 814 13.71 -15.21 -29.69
CA MET A 814 13.51 -15.41 -28.25
C MET A 814 13.39 -14.08 -27.49
N PHE A 815 13.82 -12.97 -28.08
CA PHE A 815 13.87 -11.66 -27.44
C PHE A 815 12.50 -11.22 -26.90
N LEU A 816 11.50 -11.13 -27.75
CA LEU A 816 10.15 -10.73 -27.38
C LEU A 816 9.52 -11.71 -26.37
N TRP A 817 9.71 -13.01 -26.60
CA TRP A 817 9.18 -14.02 -25.68
C TRP A 817 9.82 -13.95 -24.29
N ALA A 818 11.13 -13.75 -24.21
CA ALA A 818 11.87 -13.52 -22.97
C ALA A 818 11.33 -12.31 -22.19
N TRP A 819 11.08 -11.21 -22.92
CA TRP A 819 10.49 -10.02 -22.36
C TRP A 819 9.07 -10.24 -21.83
N GLY A 820 8.24 -10.98 -22.55
CA GLY A 820 6.90 -11.37 -22.12
C GLY A 820 6.89 -12.23 -20.86
N ILE A 821 7.80 -13.22 -20.76
CA ILE A 821 7.94 -14.05 -19.56
C ILE A 821 8.32 -13.16 -18.36
N ASN A 822 9.29 -12.28 -18.53
CA ASN A 822 9.69 -11.34 -17.49
C ASN A 822 8.48 -10.51 -17.01
N GLY A 823 7.70 -9.92 -17.92
CA GLY A 823 6.49 -9.17 -17.60
C GLY A 823 5.43 -10.00 -16.87
N CYS A 824 5.11 -11.20 -17.33
CA CYS A 824 4.13 -12.08 -16.68
C CYS A 824 4.54 -12.46 -15.25
N PHE A 825 5.81 -12.79 -15.03
CA PHE A 825 6.29 -13.13 -13.69
C PHE A 825 6.45 -11.90 -12.80
N SER A 826 6.61 -10.70 -13.36
CA SER A 826 6.51 -9.46 -12.58
C SER A 826 5.08 -9.26 -12.06
N VAL A 827 4.04 -9.56 -12.83
CA VAL A 827 2.64 -9.51 -12.37
C VAL A 827 2.41 -10.47 -11.20
N ILE A 828 2.85 -11.72 -11.35
CA ILE A 828 2.72 -12.74 -10.31
C ILE A 828 3.49 -12.33 -9.05
N GLY A 829 4.72 -11.83 -9.22
CA GLY A 829 5.57 -11.36 -8.13
C GLY A 829 4.93 -10.20 -7.36
N ALA A 830 4.37 -9.21 -8.05
CA ALA A 830 3.70 -8.07 -7.43
C ALA A 830 2.49 -8.50 -6.57
N ALA A 831 1.68 -9.43 -7.08
CA ALA A 831 0.54 -9.98 -6.34
C ALA A 831 0.97 -10.86 -5.15
N LEU A 832 2.12 -11.51 -5.24
CA LEU A 832 2.63 -12.40 -4.18
C LEU A 832 3.22 -11.64 -2.99
N VAL A 833 3.79 -10.44 -3.21
CA VAL A 833 4.46 -9.67 -2.15
C VAL A 833 3.58 -9.44 -0.92
N PRO A 834 2.37 -8.84 -1.02
CA PRO A 834 1.56 -8.56 0.16
C PRO A 834 1.10 -9.83 0.87
N ILE A 835 0.91 -10.94 0.15
CA ILE A 835 0.55 -12.24 0.73
C ILE A 835 1.71 -12.80 1.56
N VAL A 836 2.92 -12.75 1.03
CA VAL A 836 4.14 -13.20 1.74
C VAL A 836 4.41 -12.28 2.94
N ALA A 837 4.32 -10.96 2.75
CA ALA A 837 4.60 -9.96 3.78
C ALA A 837 3.66 -10.12 4.99
N THR A 838 2.35 -10.30 4.78
CA THR A 838 1.39 -10.50 5.86
C THR A 838 1.56 -11.84 6.59
N SER A 839 1.91 -12.89 5.84
CA SER A 839 2.04 -14.25 6.39
C SER A 839 3.38 -14.50 7.08
N PHE A 840 4.49 -14.12 6.43
CA PHE A 840 5.86 -14.44 6.83
C PHE A 840 6.72 -13.22 7.19
N GLY A 841 6.24 -12.02 6.90
CA GLY A 841 6.94 -10.77 7.15
C GLY A 841 7.66 -10.22 5.92
N LEU A 842 8.00 -8.92 5.98
CA LEU A 842 8.65 -8.18 4.88
C LEU A 842 10.02 -8.77 4.53
N GLY A 843 10.83 -9.14 5.53
CA GLY A 843 12.13 -9.74 5.29
C GLY A 843 12.08 -11.03 4.47
N ALA A 844 11.00 -11.83 4.60
CA ALA A 844 10.82 -13.05 3.80
C ALA A 844 10.67 -12.74 2.30
N VAL A 845 10.05 -11.62 1.93
CA VAL A 845 9.93 -11.18 0.54
C VAL A 845 11.31 -10.98 -0.09
N LEU A 846 12.21 -10.29 0.62
CA LEU A 846 13.57 -10.02 0.15
C LEU A 846 14.42 -11.31 0.09
N VAL A 847 14.26 -12.23 1.05
CA VAL A 847 14.94 -13.53 1.02
C VAL A 847 14.49 -14.35 -0.19
N ILE A 848 13.20 -14.41 -0.48
CA ILE A 848 12.65 -15.11 -1.66
C ILE A 848 13.17 -14.46 -2.95
N ALA A 849 13.18 -13.14 -3.04
CA ALA A 849 13.73 -12.42 -4.18
C ALA A 849 15.24 -12.71 -4.37
N GLY A 850 16.01 -12.73 -3.29
CA GLY A 850 17.41 -13.13 -3.31
C GLY A 850 17.63 -14.55 -3.82
N GLY A 851 16.79 -15.49 -3.36
CA GLY A 851 16.75 -16.88 -3.85
C GLY A 851 16.43 -16.98 -5.35
N ALA A 852 15.51 -16.15 -5.86
CA ALA A 852 15.19 -16.09 -7.28
C ALA A 852 16.41 -15.63 -8.11
N TYR A 853 17.14 -14.61 -7.66
CA TYR A 853 18.35 -14.17 -8.35
C TYR A 853 19.46 -15.22 -8.32
N LEU A 854 19.64 -15.96 -7.23
CA LEU A 854 20.58 -17.09 -7.18
C LEU A 854 20.18 -18.22 -8.14
N LEU A 855 18.90 -18.54 -8.22
CA LEU A 855 18.37 -19.53 -9.15
C LEU A 855 18.56 -19.09 -10.62
N ALA A 856 18.50 -17.80 -10.90
CA ALA A 856 18.72 -17.27 -12.24
C ALA A 856 20.13 -17.58 -12.79
N ILE A 857 21.12 -17.86 -11.96
CA ILE A 857 22.48 -18.29 -12.40
C ILE A 857 22.41 -19.52 -13.30
N VAL A 858 21.61 -20.52 -12.90
CA VAL A 858 21.45 -21.78 -13.66
C VAL A 858 20.88 -21.51 -15.05
N GLY A 859 19.94 -20.55 -15.12
CA GLY A 859 19.31 -20.13 -16.38
C GLY A 859 20.22 -19.31 -17.27
N PHE A 860 21.06 -18.47 -16.69
CA PHE A 860 21.93 -17.56 -17.43
C PHE A 860 22.90 -18.28 -18.40
N PHE A 861 23.49 -19.37 -17.96
CA PHE A 861 24.37 -20.17 -18.83
C PHE A 861 23.63 -20.74 -20.05
N ALA A 862 22.33 -21.02 -19.95
CA ALA A 862 21.53 -21.47 -21.08
C ALA A 862 21.23 -20.35 -22.09
N VAL A 863 21.15 -19.08 -21.64
CA VAL A 863 21.04 -17.91 -22.53
C VAL A 863 22.26 -17.80 -23.44
N LEU A 864 23.44 -18.11 -22.92
CA LEU A 864 24.71 -18.01 -23.64
C LEU A 864 25.03 -19.21 -24.54
N LEU A 865 24.23 -20.29 -24.56
CA LEU A 865 24.49 -21.43 -25.42
C LEU A 865 24.28 -21.05 -26.90
N PRO A 866 25.27 -21.37 -27.82
CA PRO A 866 25.08 -21.11 -29.23
C PRO A 866 24.00 -21.98 -29.84
N LEU A 867 23.42 -21.58 -30.99
CA LEU A 867 22.50 -22.43 -31.77
C LEU A 867 23.27 -23.61 -32.34
N PRO A 868 22.69 -24.84 -32.43
CA PRO A 868 23.29 -25.96 -33.11
C PRO A 868 23.55 -25.62 -34.59
N GLY A 869 24.81 -25.65 -35.03
CA GLY A 869 25.25 -25.27 -36.37
C GLY A 869 25.64 -23.80 -36.60
N GLY A 870 25.53 -22.98 -35.56
CA GLY A 870 26.08 -21.60 -35.59
C GLY A 870 27.56 -21.56 -35.21
N LEU A 871 28.39 -20.89 -36.00
CA LEU A 871 29.78 -20.60 -35.63
C LEU A 871 29.73 -19.74 -34.35
N ALA A 872 30.28 -20.26 -33.26
CA ALA A 872 30.49 -19.47 -32.05
C ALA A 872 31.43 -18.29 -32.40
N PRO A 873 31.13 -17.05 -32.00
CA PRO A 873 32.07 -15.96 -32.16
C PRO A 873 33.38 -16.32 -31.49
N ALA A 874 34.48 -16.15 -32.19
CA ALA A 874 35.84 -16.61 -31.80
C ALA A 874 36.28 -16.14 -30.38
N HIS A 875 35.69 -15.08 -29.88
CA HIS A 875 35.96 -14.54 -28.53
C HIS A 875 35.26 -15.28 -27.37
N MET A 876 34.28 -16.18 -27.64
CA MET A 876 33.59 -16.99 -26.61
C MET A 876 34.11 -18.42 -26.49
N ALA A 877 34.96 -18.85 -27.42
CA ALA A 877 35.44 -20.23 -27.49
C ALA A 877 36.73 -20.53 -26.68
N ALA A 878 37.36 -19.53 -26.10
CA ALA A 878 38.65 -19.69 -25.46
C ALA A 878 38.55 -19.65 -23.92
N VAL A 879 37.95 -20.67 -23.30
CA VAL A 879 38.29 -21.11 -21.94
C VAL A 879 38.01 -22.60 -21.83
N PRO A 880 39.01 -23.47 -21.58
CA PRO A 880 38.77 -24.89 -21.29
C PRO A 880 37.98 -25.08 -20.02
N ALA A 881 37.31 -26.21 -19.92
CA ALA A 881 36.39 -26.63 -18.89
C ALA A 881 36.91 -26.52 -17.46
#